data_d9708ddb50375f324a1ea083ef1c00e1
#
_entry.id   d9708ddb50375f324a1ea083ef1c00e1
#
_cell.length_a   1.000
_cell.length_b   1.000
_cell.length_c   1.000
_cell.angle_alpha   90.00
_cell.angle_beta   90.00
_cell.angle_gamma   90.00
#
_symmetry.space_group_name_H-M   'P 1'
#
loop_
_entity.id
_entity.type
_entity.pdbx_description
1 polymer ?
#
loop_
_entity_poly.entity_id
_entity_poly.type
_entity_poly.pdbx_seq_one_letter_code
_entity_poly.pdbx_strand_id
1 'polypeptide(L)'
;MAEKETLVLVDGSSLAFRMFYALFSMGLRSSSGIPTGGLYGFFNAIFDLIEKHNPTMLAVAFDREEPTFRKEEYVEYKANRQEMPDDLKKQWPLIKEGVQMLGIPLYELPGYEADDVIGTVAKDAERRGIRVDILTGDKDAFQLVTDVDGDIQVLMPPSRGGGLVTYRRAEVFEKMGVWPEQIIDYKALCGDSSDNIPGVKGIGPKTAVELLTQYKTLDGIYEHLEELKSKSVKGKLTEGKEIAYKSQMLATIKLDVPMEFDFAHCRLDSIDTSKASEFFQGLGIKSIVNRLPKVLARISGGEVAQPLQTGEISSLSVVSVEVEAKVSVGAGVGAETGMSGGRQLGLFDSTEPVSHAPVFEKRAFGPPSPQIITTEDQLNLLIDDLSNQKAFAIDLETSGIESLDTNIVGYAVAWGAGFDLIDGKLSLPENSGTNGSGIKTAYIPVGHSGILTQQQLDHDLVRERLKPLLENQSIGKIAQNAKFEMNVLSLYGINMRPVAFDTMIASYILNPDDKHGLKDQVSRVFNYEMVRIAELIRTGKKQVTMEMVPIDKAAPYAADDARMTLELARTYLPLLDKEQLFILNEIELPLSCVLAEMEQNGIALDIPYLKKLSVELSSDIARLESEIFELSGHSFNINSTQQLQKVLFEDLGLKPQGKTTKKTGLSTDAAALEALKNEHVIIPKLLEYRHLSKLRSTYVDSLTKLVSPRDNRLHGTFNQTVAATGRLSSTNPNLQNIPIRTEIGSRIRRAFIPEKEGWVMVSADYSQIELRMLAHMAEDPTLIDAFQKNQDIHQ
;
A
#
# COMPACT_ATOMS: atom_id res chain seq x y z
N MET A 1 10.31 -39.89 8.97
CA MET A 1 9.94 -39.93 7.56
C MET A 1 10.92 -39.01 6.88
N ALA A 2 11.58 -39.43 5.79
CA ALA A 2 12.46 -38.53 5.02
C ALA A 2 11.62 -37.31 4.57
N GLU A 3 12.14 -36.11 4.71
CA GLU A 3 11.47 -34.90 4.18
C GLU A 3 11.30 -35.09 2.68
N LYS A 4 10.08 -34.87 2.17
CA LYS A 4 9.74 -35.02 0.75
C LYS A 4 10.47 -33.93 -0.03
N GLU A 5 11.16 -34.27 -1.10
CA GLU A 5 11.83 -33.27 -1.94
C GLU A 5 10.80 -32.29 -2.52
N THR A 6 11.15 -31.00 -2.51
CA THR A 6 10.28 -29.92 -2.97
C THR A 6 10.97 -29.12 -4.07
N LEU A 7 10.36 -29.07 -5.25
CA LEU A 7 10.77 -28.22 -6.37
C LEU A 7 9.92 -26.95 -6.40
N VAL A 8 10.58 -25.80 -6.40
CA VAL A 8 9.91 -24.54 -6.70
C VAL A 8 10.15 -24.14 -8.15
N LEU A 9 9.06 -23.91 -8.86
CA LEU A 9 9.07 -23.36 -10.23
C LEU A 9 8.57 -21.92 -10.18
N VAL A 10 9.40 -20.99 -10.65
CA VAL A 10 9.07 -19.56 -10.65
C VAL A 10 8.71 -19.11 -12.06
N ASP A 11 7.53 -18.57 -12.25
CA ASP A 11 7.17 -17.79 -13.42
C ASP A 11 7.85 -16.42 -13.32
N GLY A 12 9.01 -16.34 -13.95
CA GLY A 12 9.88 -15.16 -13.91
C GLY A 12 9.24 -13.94 -14.59
N SER A 13 8.51 -14.16 -15.67
CA SER A 13 7.82 -13.09 -16.40
C SER A 13 6.72 -12.47 -15.56
N SER A 14 5.80 -13.26 -15.05
CA SER A 14 4.68 -12.81 -14.23
C SER A 14 5.17 -12.14 -12.94
N LEU A 15 6.17 -12.75 -12.28
CA LEU A 15 6.74 -12.19 -11.05
C LEU A 15 7.41 -10.84 -11.30
N ALA A 16 8.24 -10.70 -12.35
CA ALA A 16 8.93 -9.46 -12.67
C ALA A 16 7.96 -8.31 -12.99
N PHE A 17 6.95 -8.55 -13.83
CA PHE A 17 5.90 -7.58 -14.11
C PHE A 17 5.16 -7.17 -12.83
N ARG A 18 4.76 -8.13 -12.02
CA ARG A 18 4.01 -7.87 -10.79
C ARG A 18 4.82 -7.05 -9.78
N MET A 19 6.09 -7.40 -9.58
CA MET A 19 6.98 -6.67 -8.65
C MET A 19 7.30 -5.27 -9.17
N PHE A 20 7.50 -5.11 -10.48
CA PHE A 20 7.69 -3.80 -11.09
C PHE A 20 6.50 -2.87 -10.80
N TYR A 21 5.27 -3.30 -11.07
CA TYR A 21 4.10 -2.46 -10.81
C TYR A 21 3.80 -2.25 -9.32
N ALA A 22 4.11 -3.24 -8.47
CA ALA A 22 3.94 -3.11 -7.02
C ALA A 22 4.85 -2.03 -6.41
N LEU A 23 6.07 -1.88 -6.96
CA LEU A 23 7.10 -0.96 -6.46
C LEU A 23 7.34 0.25 -7.37
N PHE A 24 6.54 0.41 -8.43
CA PHE A 24 6.70 1.49 -9.40
C PHE A 24 6.66 2.88 -8.77
N SER A 25 5.73 3.07 -7.81
CA SER A 25 5.57 4.34 -7.10
C SER A 25 6.72 4.68 -6.15
N MET A 26 7.58 3.71 -5.83
CA MET A 26 8.73 3.93 -4.93
C MET A 26 9.93 4.56 -5.66
N GLY A 27 9.93 4.61 -7.00
CA GLY A 27 10.97 5.27 -7.78
C GLY A 27 12.40 4.74 -7.56
N LEU A 28 12.56 3.49 -7.10
CA LEU A 28 13.84 2.90 -6.73
C LEU A 28 14.83 2.90 -7.89
N ARG A 29 16.02 3.48 -7.68
CA ARG A 29 17.10 3.55 -8.66
C ARG A 29 18.43 3.17 -8.05
N SER A 30 19.34 2.63 -8.87
CA SER A 30 20.75 2.43 -8.50
C SER A 30 21.48 3.76 -8.39
N SER A 31 22.70 3.75 -7.83
CA SER A 31 23.58 4.91 -7.82
C SER A 31 23.93 5.45 -9.22
N SER A 32 23.81 4.62 -10.26
CA SER A 32 23.96 4.97 -11.67
C SER A 32 22.66 5.42 -12.35
N GLY A 33 21.55 5.56 -11.60
CA GLY A 33 20.27 6.02 -12.11
C GLY A 33 19.42 4.95 -12.80
N ILE A 34 19.85 3.68 -12.82
CA ILE A 34 19.08 2.57 -13.41
C ILE A 34 17.87 2.27 -12.50
N PRO A 35 16.64 2.16 -13.04
CA PRO A 35 15.50 1.73 -12.24
C PRO A 35 15.73 0.34 -11.65
N THR A 36 15.43 0.12 -10.38
CA THR A 36 15.70 -1.15 -9.68
C THR A 36 14.49 -1.74 -8.94
N GLY A 37 13.33 -1.08 -8.97
CA GLY A 37 12.15 -1.51 -8.21
C GLY A 37 11.67 -2.92 -8.55
N GLY A 38 11.54 -3.25 -9.84
CA GLY A 38 11.16 -4.59 -10.30
C GLY A 38 12.18 -5.65 -9.90
N LEU A 39 13.46 -5.36 -10.10
CA LEU A 39 14.56 -6.24 -9.74
C LEU A 39 14.61 -6.48 -8.22
N TYR A 40 14.50 -5.42 -7.43
CA TYR A 40 14.44 -5.49 -5.97
C TYR A 40 13.30 -6.37 -5.47
N GLY A 41 12.09 -6.15 -5.99
CA GLY A 41 10.93 -6.93 -5.59
C GLY A 41 11.03 -8.40 -6.00
N PHE A 42 11.56 -8.66 -7.19
CA PHE A 42 11.76 -10.00 -7.74
C PHE A 42 12.66 -10.85 -6.83
N PHE A 43 13.86 -10.34 -6.50
CA PHE A 43 14.80 -11.10 -5.65
C PHE A 43 14.35 -11.20 -4.20
N ASN A 44 13.65 -10.20 -3.67
CA ASN A 44 13.07 -10.34 -2.33
C ASN A 44 12.00 -11.45 -2.29
N ALA A 45 11.18 -11.59 -3.32
CA ALA A 45 10.19 -12.67 -3.39
C ALA A 45 10.86 -14.07 -3.46
N ILE A 46 11.95 -14.21 -4.22
CA ILE A 46 12.73 -15.45 -4.28
C ILE A 46 13.40 -15.74 -2.93
N PHE A 47 13.99 -14.74 -2.29
CA PHE A 47 14.63 -14.92 -0.98
C PHE A 47 13.62 -15.27 0.11
N ASP A 48 12.45 -14.61 0.12
CA ASP A 48 11.36 -14.95 1.02
C ASP A 48 10.91 -16.40 0.85
N LEU A 49 10.85 -16.86 -0.40
CA LEU A 49 10.49 -18.22 -0.71
C LEU A 49 11.53 -19.22 -0.18
N ILE A 50 12.82 -18.98 -0.44
CA ILE A 50 13.91 -19.82 0.07
C ILE A 50 13.90 -19.84 1.61
N GLU A 51 13.76 -18.68 2.26
CA GLU A 51 13.79 -18.56 3.70
C GLU A 51 12.58 -19.20 4.41
N LYS A 52 11.38 -19.11 3.83
CA LYS A 52 10.12 -19.51 4.47
C LYS A 52 9.63 -20.90 4.08
N HIS A 53 9.88 -21.31 2.83
CA HIS A 53 9.41 -22.58 2.30
C HIS A 53 10.47 -23.68 2.24
N ASN A 54 11.76 -23.31 2.42
CA ASN A 54 12.91 -24.23 2.47
C ASN A 54 12.91 -25.29 1.35
N PRO A 55 12.81 -24.87 0.07
CA PRO A 55 12.77 -25.82 -1.05
C PRO A 55 14.09 -26.55 -1.21
N THR A 56 14.05 -27.78 -1.74
CA THR A 56 15.27 -28.55 -2.08
C THR A 56 15.78 -28.20 -3.49
N MET A 57 14.89 -27.77 -4.38
CA MET A 57 15.19 -27.42 -5.77
C MET A 57 14.45 -26.15 -6.17
N LEU A 58 15.07 -25.36 -7.07
CA LEU A 58 14.51 -24.10 -7.58
C LEU A 58 14.90 -23.92 -9.05
N ALA A 59 13.93 -23.51 -9.87
CA ALA A 59 14.15 -23.13 -11.27
C ALA A 59 13.24 -21.95 -11.64
N VAL A 60 13.66 -21.15 -12.62
CA VAL A 60 12.90 -19.98 -13.11
C VAL A 60 12.64 -20.14 -14.61
N ALA A 61 11.40 -19.93 -15.05
CA ALA A 61 11.02 -19.88 -16.45
C ALA A 61 10.66 -18.46 -16.88
N PHE A 62 11.07 -18.06 -18.09
CA PHE A 62 10.72 -16.77 -18.69
C PHE A 62 10.11 -16.96 -20.07
N ASP A 63 9.20 -16.03 -20.43
CA ASP A 63 8.73 -15.91 -21.81
C ASP A 63 9.82 -15.33 -22.71
N ARG A 64 9.77 -15.72 -23.97
CA ARG A 64 10.55 -15.12 -25.04
C ARG A 64 9.74 -14.10 -25.82
N GLU A 65 10.43 -13.27 -26.60
CA GLU A 65 9.79 -12.25 -27.43
C GLU A 65 9.19 -12.83 -28.73
N GLU A 66 9.63 -14.04 -29.14
CA GLU A 66 9.13 -14.68 -30.34
C GLU A 66 7.66 -15.11 -30.20
N PRO A 67 6.89 -15.12 -31.29
CA PRO A 67 5.52 -15.61 -31.28
C PRO A 67 5.42 -17.06 -30.81
N THR A 68 4.41 -17.33 -29.97
CA THR A 68 4.10 -18.69 -29.52
C THR A 68 3.08 -19.35 -30.45
N PHE A 69 2.94 -20.69 -30.40
CA PHE A 69 1.95 -21.45 -31.19
C PHE A 69 0.52 -20.90 -31.00
N ARG A 70 0.17 -20.34 -29.81
CA ARG A 70 -1.13 -19.73 -29.54
C ARG A 70 -1.38 -18.50 -30.41
N LYS A 71 -0.33 -17.69 -30.65
CA LYS A 71 -0.41 -16.50 -31.50
C LYS A 71 -0.46 -16.87 -32.99
N GLU A 72 0.12 -17.96 -33.37
CA GLU A 72 0.01 -18.51 -34.74
C GLU A 72 -1.42 -19.01 -35.02
N GLU A 73 -2.04 -19.69 -34.06
CA GLU A 73 -3.40 -20.22 -34.16
C GLU A 73 -4.48 -19.11 -33.98
N TYR A 74 -4.19 -18.05 -33.24
CA TYR A 74 -5.12 -16.96 -33.01
C TYR A 74 -4.36 -15.61 -32.89
N VAL A 75 -4.38 -14.85 -33.98
CA VAL A 75 -3.63 -13.58 -34.10
C VAL A 75 -4.00 -12.56 -33.01
N GLU A 76 -5.26 -12.58 -32.56
CA GLU A 76 -5.76 -11.70 -31.48
C GLU A 76 -5.30 -12.12 -30.07
N TYR A 77 -4.69 -13.29 -29.91
CA TYR A 77 -4.20 -13.78 -28.61
C TYR A 77 -3.20 -12.80 -28.02
N LYS A 78 -3.45 -12.34 -26.77
CA LYS A 78 -2.64 -11.32 -26.08
C LYS A 78 -2.43 -10.00 -26.85
N ALA A 79 -3.22 -9.72 -27.91
CA ALA A 79 -3.09 -8.49 -28.70
C ALA A 79 -3.43 -7.22 -27.90
N ASN A 80 -4.16 -7.35 -26.79
CA ASN A 80 -4.49 -6.26 -25.86
C ASN A 80 -3.40 -6.00 -24.81
N ARG A 81 -2.34 -6.80 -24.73
CA ARG A 81 -1.22 -6.58 -23.81
C ARG A 81 -0.42 -5.34 -24.25
N GLN A 82 -0.05 -4.51 -23.25
CA GLN A 82 0.82 -3.36 -23.51
C GLN A 82 2.25 -3.83 -23.73
N GLU A 83 3.01 -3.06 -24.49
CA GLU A 83 4.44 -3.18 -24.52
C GLU A 83 5.04 -3.05 -23.12
N MET A 84 6.12 -3.76 -22.87
CA MET A 84 6.85 -3.68 -21.62
C MET A 84 7.28 -2.22 -21.36
N PRO A 85 7.03 -1.65 -20.16
CA PRO A 85 7.48 -0.30 -19.83
C PRO A 85 9.00 -0.15 -19.98
N ASP A 86 9.45 1.00 -20.44
CA ASP A 86 10.89 1.25 -20.71
C ASP A 86 11.76 1.06 -19.46
N ASP A 87 11.26 1.42 -18.28
CA ASP A 87 11.99 1.21 -17.04
C ASP A 87 12.04 -0.28 -16.63
N LEU A 88 11.10 -1.12 -17.07
CA LEU A 88 11.18 -2.57 -16.90
C LEU A 88 12.05 -3.22 -17.97
N LYS A 89 12.02 -2.71 -19.22
CA LYS A 89 12.94 -3.17 -20.30
C LYS A 89 14.39 -3.06 -19.86
N LYS A 90 14.76 -1.98 -19.14
CA LYS A 90 16.13 -1.82 -18.59
C LYS A 90 16.48 -2.80 -17.48
N GLN A 91 15.49 -3.23 -16.69
CA GLN A 91 15.66 -4.17 -15.57
C GLN A 91 15.61 -5.63 -16.02
N TRP A 92 14.96 -5.92 -17.15
CA TRP A 92 14.70 -7.28 -17.62
C TRP A 92 15.98 -8.14 -17.79
N PRO A 93 17.03 -7.65 -18.51
CA PRO A 93 18.28 -8.41 -18.61
C PRO A 93 18.97 -8.56 -17.25
N LEU A 94 18.91 -7.53 -16.38
CA LEU A 94 19.53 -7.57 -15.05
C LEU A 94 18.83 -8.57 -14.11
N ILE A 95 17.51 -8.76 -14.26
CA ILE A 95 16.77 -9.79 -13.51
C ILE A 95 17.25 -11.17 -13.93
N LYS A 96 17.35 -11.43 -15.24
CA LYS A 96 17.83 -12.73 -15.76
C LYS A 96 19.29 -12.98 -15.35
N GLU A 97 20.14 -11.99 -15.51
CA GLU A 97 21.55 -12.06 -15.08
C GLU A 97 21.67 -12.34 -13.57
N GLY A 98 20.88 -11.66 -12.74
CA GLY A 98 20.88 -11.90 -11.30
C GLY A 98 20.42 -13.32 -10.92
N VAL A 99 19.46 -13.91 -11.64
CA VAL A 99 19.07 -15.32 -11.48
C VAL A 99 20.25 -16.24 -11.80
N GLN A 100 20.97 -15.99 -12.90
CA GLN A 100 22.15 -16.76 -13.29
C GLN A 100 23.32 -16.56 -12.32
N MET A 101 23.53 -15.34 -11.80
CA MET A 101 24.57 -15.05 -10.79
C MET A 101 24.29 -15.75 -9.45
N LEU A 102 23.02 -16.01 -9.13
CA LEU A 102 22.63 -16.86 -8.01
C LEU A 102 22.84 -18.36 -8.30
N GLY A 103 23.22 -18.75 -9.53
CA GLY A 103 23.32 -20.12 -9.94
C GLY A 103 21.99 -20.84 -10.09
N ILE A 104 20.89 -20.13 -10.14
CA ILE A 104 19.54 -20.72 -10.32
C ILE A 104 19.31 -20.99 -11.82
N PRO A 105 18.94 -22.22 -12.22
CA PRO A 105 18.64 -22.55 -13.61
C PRO A 105 17.50 -21.70 -14.18
N LEU A 106 17.72 -21.17 -15.37
CA LEU A 106 16.77 -20.32 -16.09
C LEU A 106 16.39 -21.01 -17.42
N TYR A 107 15.09 -21.15 -17.64
CA TYR A 107 14.53 -21.81 -18.82
C TYR A 107 13.73 -20.84 -19.68
N GLU A 108 13.99 -20.86 -20.99
CA GLU A 108 13.28 -20.09 -22.01
C GLU A 108 13.21 -20.95 -23.28
N LEU A 109 12.02 -21.18 -23.81
CA LEU A 109 11.86 -22.05 -24.96
C LEU A 109 11.18 -21.31 -26.13
N PRO A 110 11.76 -21.32 -27.37
CA PRO A 110 11.12 -20.71 -28.53
C PRO A 110 9.78 -21.40 -28.86
N GLY A 111 8.76 -20.60 -29.16
CA GLY A 111 7.43 -21.10 -29.56
C GLY A 111 6.51 -21.50 -28.41
N TYR A 112 7.00 -21.51 -27.15
CA TYR A 112 6.24 -21.83 -25.93
C TYR A 112 6.29 -20.71 -24.91
N GLU A 113 5.30 -20.65 -24.05
CA GLU A 113 5.24 -19.70 -22.94
C GLU A 113 5.88 -20.29 -21.67
N ALA A 114 6.26 -19.43 -20.72
CA ALA A 114 6.80 -19.86 -19.43
C ALA A 114 5.87 -20.85 -18.71
N ASP A 115 4.56 -20.66 -18.82
CA ASP A 115 3.55 -21.53 -18.23
C ASP A 115 3.58 -22.97 -18.82
N ASP A 116 3.90 -23.10 -20.11
CA ASP A 116 4.01 -24.42 -20.76
C ASP A 116 5.26 -25.18 -20.27
N VAL A 117 6.37 -24.46 -20.09
CA VAL A 117 7.61 -24.98 -19.49
C VAL A 117 7.34 -25.43 -18.05
N ILE A 118 6.72 -24.55 -17.24
CA ILE A 118 6.36 -24.83 -15.84
C ILE A 118 5.42 -26.04 -15.75
N GLY A 119 4.37 -26.09 -16.58
CA GLY A 119 3.40 -27.19 -16.59
C GLY A 119 4.04 -28.55 -16.94
N THR A 120 4.91 -28.55 -17.93
CA THR A 120 5.64 -29.77 -18.35
C THR A 120 6.54 -30.29 -17.23
N VAL A 121 7.36 -29.42 -16.64
CA VAL A 121 8.27 -29.78 -15.54
C VAL A 121 7.51 -30.17 -14.29
N ALA A 122 6.43 -29.45 -13.92
CA ALA A 122 5.61 -29.76 -12.77
C ALA A 122 5.01 -31.17 -12.86
N LYS A 123 4.51 -31.55 -14.04
CA LYS A 123 3.96 -32.89 -14.25
C LYS A 123 5.02 -33.99 -14.29
N ASP A 124 6.24 -33.70 -14.75
CA ASP A 124 7.34 -34.69 -14.66
C ASP A 124 7.80 -34.87 -13.21
N ALA A 125 7.92 -33.78 -12.43
CA ALA A 125 8.23 -33.80 -11.00
C ALA A 125 7.17 -34.58 -10.20
N GLU A 126 5.87 -34.34 -10.45
CA GLU A 126 4.76 -35.09 -9.86
C GLU A 126 4.88 -36.60 -10.08
N ARG A 127 5.17 -37.04 -11.34
CA ARG A 127 5.39 -38.46 -11.65
C ARG A 127 6.56 -39.09 -10.92
N ARG A 128 7.56 -38.27 -10.52
CA ARG A 128 8.72 -38.68 -9.70
C ARG A 128 8.45 -38.62 -8.18
N GLY A 129 7.25 -38.22 -7.76
CA GLY A 129 6.88 -38.09 -6.36
C GLY A 129 7.48 -36.85 -5.66
N ILE A 130 7.98 -35.89 -6.43
CA ILE A 130 8.50 -34.61 -5.95
C ILE A 130 7.34 -33.64 -5.79
N ARG A 131 7.27 -32.95 -4.64
CA ARG A 131 6.30 -31.89 -4.43
C ARG A 131 6.67 -30.66 -5.27
N VAL A 132 5.69 -29.99 -5.86
CA VAL A 132 5.91 -28.78 -6.67
C VAL A 132 5.16 -27.59 -6.12
N ASP A 133 5.89 -26.49 -5.88
CA ASP A 133 5.37 -25.19 -5.51
C ASP A 133 5.58 -24.23 -6.70
N ILE A 134 4.50 -23.81 -7.38
CA ILE A 134 4.57 -22.88 -8.52
C ILE A 134 4.39 -21.45 -8.03
N LEU A 135 5.43 -20.62 -8.11
CA LEU A 135 5.36 -19.20 -7.77
C LEU A 135 5.01 -18.39 -9.02
N THR A 136 3.77 -17.92 -9.11
CA THR A 136 3.28 -17.09 -10.22
C THR A 136 2.23 -16.09 -9.76
N GLY A 137 2.03 -15.02 -10.52
CA GLY A 137 0.90 -14.09 -10.37
C GLY A 137 -0.29 -14.46 -11.26
N ASP A 138 -0.15 -15.48 -12.11
CA ASP A 138 -1.17 -15.88 -13.06
C ASP A 138 -2.06 -16.99 -12.51
N LYS A 139 -3.37 -16.84 -12.74
CA LYS A 139 -4.38 -17.82 -12.31
C LYS A 139 -4.49 -19.02 -13.26
N ASP A 140 -3.85 -18.96 -14.43
CA ASP A 140 -3.86 -20.04 -15.39
C ASP A 140 -3.16 -21.28 -14.83
N ALA A 141 -2.14 -21.06 -13.99
CA ALA A 141 -1.47 -22.12 -13.25
C ALA A 141 -2.40 -22.92 -12.31
N PHE A 142 -3.59 -22.40 -11.96
CA PHE A 142 -4.55 -23.17 -11.15
C PHE A 142 -5.01 -24.48 -11.79
N GLN A 143 -4.94 -24.59 -13.13
CA GLN A 143 -5.24 -25.84 -13.83
C GLN A 143 -4.23 -26.97 -13.56
N LEU A 144 -3.04 -26.61 -13.02
CA LEU A 144 -1.97 -27.57 -12.71
C LEU A 144 -2.08 -28.15 -11.31
N VAL A 145 -2.87 -27.53 -10.42
CA VAL A 145 -2.99 -27.90 -9.00
C VAL A 145 -3.53 -29.31 -8.81
N THR A 146 -2.83 -30.11 -8.01
CA THR A 146 -3.22 -31.48 -7.64
C THR A 146 -3.03 -31.73 -6.14
N ASP A 147 -3.66 -32.82 -5.61
CA ASP A 147 -3.56 -33.28 -4.22
C ASP A 147 -3.27 -34.80 -4.12
N VAL A 148 -2.63 -35.35 -5.15
CA VAL A 148 -2.09 -36.71 -5.17
C VAL A 148 -0.66 -36.75 -4.65
N ASP A 149 -0.09 -37.93 -4.44
CA ASP A 149 1.32 -38.11 -4.05
C ASP A 149 2.23 -37.39 -5.06
N GLY A 150 2.87 -36.29 -4.64
CA GLY A 150 3.58 -35.36 -5.53
C GLY A 150 2.81 -34.06 -5.74
N ASP A 151 2.11 -33.58 -4.71
CA ASP A 151 1.27 -32.36 -4.75
C ASP A 151 1.84 -31.22 -5.58
N ILE A 152 1.04 -30.68 -6.50
CA ILE A 152 1.32 -29.40 -7.15
C ILE A 152 0.42 -28.33 -6.49
N GLN A 153 1.01 -27.29 -5.95
CA GLN A 153 0.29 -26.13 -5.42
C GLN A 153 0.82 -24.83 -6.03
N VAL A 154 -0.01 -23.79 -6.04
CA VAL A 154 0.35 -22.46 -6.55
C VAL A 154 0.57 -21.48 -5.39
N LEU A 155 1.70 -20.81 -5.41
CA LEU A 155 2.05 -19.72 -4.51
C LEU A 155 1.85 -18.40 -5.24
N MET A 156 0.97 -17.54 -4.76
CA MET A 156 0.74 -16.22 -5.35
C MET A 156 1.23 -15.10 -4.44
N PRO A 157 2.03 -14.15 -4.96
CA PRO A 157 2.32 -12.92 -4.24
C PRO A 157 1.02 -12.13 -3.99
N PRO A 158 0.80 -11.55 -2.80
CA PRO A 158 -0.40 -10.80 -2.50
C PRO A 158 -0.49 -9.52 -3.33
N SER A 159 -1.72 -9.00 -3.53
CA SER A 159 -1.94 -7.75 -4.29
C SER A 159 -1.53 -6.49 -3.53
N ARG A 160 -1.45 -6.55 -2.19
CA ARG A 160 -1.00 -5.48 -1.29
C ARG A 160 -0.42 -6.13 -0.04
N GLY A 161 0.87 -5.94 0.22
CA GLY A 161 1.61 -6.37 1.40
C GLY A 161 1.15 -7.65 2.11
N GLY A 162 2.06 -8.52 2.54
CA GLY A 162 1.75 -9.80 3.17
C GLY A 162 2.60 -10.93 2.59
N GLY A 163 2.56 -12.12 3.21
CA GLY A 163 3.25 -13.32 2.72
C GLY A 163 2.58 -13.94 1.50
N LEU A 164 3.25 -14.89 0.85
CA LEU A 164 2.71 -15.67 -0.26
C LEU A 164 1.42 -16.39 0.15
N VAL A 165 0.43 -16.37 -0.74
CA VAL A 165 -0.84 -17.07 -0.55
C VAL A 165 -0.77 -18.40 -1.28
N THR A 166 -0.97 -19.50 -0.56
CA THR A 166 -0.97 -20.85 -1.12
C THR A 166 -2.35 -21.22 -1.63
N TYR A 167 -2.42 -21.72 -2.87
CA TYR A 167 -3.61 -22.26 -3.50
C TYR A 167 -3.43 -23.74 -3.75
N ARG A 168 -4.15 -24.54 -2.98
CA ARG A 168 -4.38 -25.96 -3.18
C ARG A 168 -5.75 -26.15 -3.82
N ARG A 169 -6.14 -27.37 -4.02
CA ARG A 169 -7.40 -27.74 -4.69
C ARG A 169 -8.63 -27.05 -4.06
N ALA A 170 -8.72 -27.03 -2.73
CA ALA A 170 -9.84 -26.40 -2.02
C ALA A 170 -9.84 -24.87 -2.15
N GLU A 171 -8.68 -24.23 -2.05
CA GLU A 171 -8.52 -22.79 -2.19
C GLU A 171 -8.77 -22.33 -3.64
N VAL A 172 -8.43 -23.15 -4.65
CA VAL A 172 -8.78 -22.89 -6.05
C VAL A 172 -10.29 -22.90 -6.21
N PHE A 173 -10.98 -23.91 -5.66
CA PHE A 173 -12.43 -23.99 -5.72
C PHE A 173 -13.10 -22.81 -4.98
N GLU A 174 -12.63 -22.45 -3.80
CA GLU A 174 -13.15 -21.27 -3.06
C GLU A 174 -12.98 -19.98 -3.87
N LYS A 175 -11.85 -19.85 -4.59
CA LYS A 175 -11.51 -18.66 -5.37
C LYS A 175 -12.22 -18.53 -6.69
N MET A 176 -12.37 -19.65 -7.43
CA MET A 176 -12.84 -19.68 -8.81
C MET A 176 -14.28 -20.20 -8.96
N GLY A 177 -14.77 -20.93 -7.96
CA GLY A 177 -16.07 -21.62 -8.01
C GLY A 177 -16.05 -22.91 -8.84
N VAL A 178 -14.89 -23.30 -9.36
CA VAL A 178 -14.66 -24.52 -10.13
C VAL A 178 -13.40 -25.22 -9.64
N TRP A 179 -13.30 -26.54 -9.88
CA TRP A 179 -12.13 -27.33 -9.52
C TRP A 179 -10.94 -27.08 -10.47
N PRO A 180 -9.68 -27.36 -10.07
CA PRO A 180 -8.51 -27.20 -10.94
C PRO A 180 -8.67 -27.79 -12.32
N GLU A 181 -9.18 -29.01 -12.43
CA GLU A 181 -9.42 -29.71 -13.70
C GLU A 181 -10.51 -29.06 -14.57
N GLN A 182 -11.29 -28.13 -14.04
CA GLN A 182 -12.36 -27.41 -14.74
C GLN A 182 -11.94 -25.99 -15.18
N ILE A 183 -10.75 -25.52 -14.82
CA ILE A 183 -10.27 -24.15 -15.11
C ILE A 183 -10.22 -23.90 -16.62
N ILE A 184 -9.76 -24.87 -17.38
CA ILE A 184 -9.68 -24.80 -18.85
C ILE A 184 -11.08 -24.63 -19.45
N ASP A 185 -12.03 -25.48 -19.05
CA ASP A 185 -13.40 -25.45 -19.54
C ASP A 185 -14.16 -24.20 -19.07
N TYR A 186 -13.85 -23.73 -17.87
CA TYR A 186 -14.37 -22.45 -17.37
C TYR A 186 -13.93 -21.28 -18.26
N LYS A 187 -12.65 -21.22 -18.65
CA LYS A 187 -12.14 -20.19 -19.56
C LYS A 187 -12.65 -20.38 -20.99
N ALA A 188 -12.84 -21.60 -21.43
CA ALA A 188 -13.46 -21.91 -22.71
C ALA A 188 -14.86 -21.31 -22.83
N LEU A 189 -15.63 -21.33 -21.73
CA LEU A 189 -17.00 -20.80 -21.69
C LEU A 189 -17.04 -19.29 -21.52
N CYS A 190 -16.39 -18.74 -20.50
CA CYS A 190 -16.52 -17.32 -20.16
C CYS A 190 -15.45 -16.42 -20.79
N GLY A 191 -14.43 -16.99 -21.45
CA GLY A 191 -13.29 -16.28 -21.98
C GLY A 191 -12.32 -15.78 -20.91
N ASP A 192 -11.24 -15.15 -21.36
CA ASP A 192 -10.29 -14.45 -20.51
C ASP A 192 -9.88 -13.11 -21.15
N SER A 193 -10.27 -12.03 -20.52
CA SER A 193 -9.96 -10.69 -21.01
C SER A 193 -8.49 -10.31 -20.87
N SER A 194 -7.72 -10.95 -19.96
CA SER A 194 -6.28 -10.67 -19.79
C SER A 194 -5.47 -11.20 -20.98
N ASP A 195 -5.84 -12.33 -21.51
CA ASP A 195 -5.16 -12.98 -22.65
C ASP A 195 -5.92 -12.86 -23.98
N ASN A 196 -7.02 -12.08 -23.94
CA ASN A 196 -7.88 -11.87 -25.08
C ASN A 196 -8.47 -13.19 -25.65
N ILE A 197 -8.79 -14.12 -24.74
CA ILE A 197 -9.49 -15.37 -25.09
C ILE A 197 -10.98 -15.06 -25.14
N PRO A 198 -11.67 -15.31 -26.30
CA PRO A 198 -13.01 -14.77 -26.53
C PRO A 198 -14.10 -15.42 -25.67
N GLY A 199 -14.04 -16.73 -25.43
CA GLY A 199 -15.13 -17.46 -24.80
C GLY A 199 -16.44 -17.46 -25.61
N VAL A 200 -17.50 -18.03 -25.06
CA VAL A 200 -18.83 -18.04 -25.66
C VAL A 200 -19.55 -16.72 -25.38
N LYS A 201 -19.89 -15.97 -26.42
CA LYS A 201 -20.55 -14.66 -26.28
C LYS A 201 -21.83 -14.74 -25.46
N GLY A 202 -21.83 -14.02 -24.32
CA GLY A 202 -22.97 -13.93 -23.42
C GLY A 202 -23.07 -15.08 -22.40
N ILE A 203 -22.06 -15.94 -22.31
CA ILE A 203 -21.84 -16.85 -21.18
C ILE A 203 -20.83 -16.18 -20.25
N GLY A 204 -21.26 -15.79 -19.08
CA GLY A 204 -20.38 -15.16 -18.08
C GLY A 204 -19.94 -16.16 -16.99
N PRO A 205 -19.06 -15.70 -16.05
CA PRO A 205 -18.50 -16.54 -14.99
C PRO A 205 -19.54 -17.33 -14.21
N LYS A 206 -20.65 -16.71 -13.82
CA LYS A 206 -21.70 -17.38 -13.04
C LYS A 206 -22.35 -18.52 -13.80
N THR A 207 -22.69 -18.31 -15.07
CA THR A 207 -23.30 -19.33 -15.91
C THR A 207 -22.32 -20.46 -16.21
N ALA A 208 -21.02 -20.14 -16.43
CA ALA A 208 -19.98 -21.14 -16.64
C ALA A 208 -19.84 -22.06 -15.40
N VAL A 209 -19.79 -21.49 -14.20
CA VAL A 209 -19.75 -22.25 -12.93
C VAL A 209 -20.99 -23.15 -12.78
N GLU A 210 -22.21 -22.63 -13.05
CA GLU A 210 -23.45 -23.42 -12.97
C GLU A 210 -23.42 -24.61 -13.95
N LEU A 211 -22.98 -24.39 -15.19
CA LEU A 211 -22.89 -25.44 -16.20
C LEU A 211 -21.85 -26.51 -15.83
N LEU A 212 -20.66 -26.11 -15.40
CA LEU A 212 -19.59 -27.03 -15.03
C LEU A 212 -19.90 -27.77 -13.70
N THR A 213 -20.64 -27.17 -12.80
CA THR A 213 -21.14 -27.86 -11.60
C THR A 213 -22.06 -29.02 -12.00
N GLN A 214 -22.93 -28.80 -12.98
CA GLN A 214 -23.92 -29.80 -13.42
C GLN A 214 -23.35 -30.83 -14.36
N TYR A 215 -22.59 -30.44 -15.39
CA TYR A 215 -22.16 -31.27 -16.48
C TYR A 215 -20.66 -31.64 -16.46
N LYS A 216 -19.90 -31.11 -15.53
CA LYS A 216 -18.50 -31.38 -15.19
C LYS A 216 -17.47 -30.87 -16.19
N THR A 217 -17.66 -31.08 -17.48
CA THR A 217 -16.73 -30.73 -18.57
C THR A 217 -17.43 -29.97 -19.69
N LEU A 218 -16.65 -29.31 -20.54
CA LEU A 218 -17.15 -28.65 -21.75
C LEU A 218 -17.85 -29.69 -22.68
N ASP A 219 -17.25 -30.85 -22.87
CA ASP A 219 -17.85 -31.93 -23.65
C ASP A 219 -19.18 -32.39 -23.04
N GLY A 220 -19.22 -32.61 -21.73
CA GLY A 220 -20.45 -32.97 -21.01
C GLY A 220 -21.57 -31.93 -21.15
N ILE A 221 -21.24 -30.65 -21.26
CA ILE A 221 -22.22 -29.58 -21.52
C ILE A 221 -22.79 -29.75 -22.95
N TYR A 222 -21.95 -30.01 -23.94
CA TYR A 222 -22.38 -30.16 -25.33
C TYR A 222 -23.10 -31.48 -25.59
N GLU A 223 -22.77 -32.57 -24.90
CA GLU A 223 -23.49 -33.82 -24.93
C GLU A 223 -24.93 -33.71 -24.40
N HIS A 224 -25.12 -32.86 -23.36
CA HIS A 224 -26.41 -32.64 -22.73
C HIS A 224 -27.07 -31.30 -23.15
N LEU A 225 -26.65 -30.75 -24.29
CA LEU A 225 -27.11 -29.41 -24.74
C LEU A 225 -28.65 -29.36 -24.92
N GLU A 226 -29.27 -30.45 -25.33
CA GLU A 226 -30.73 -30.53 -25.52
C GLU A 226 -31.52 -30.49 -24.18
N GLU A 227 -30.90 -30.88 -23.08
CA GLU A 227 -31.49 -30.95 -21.73
C GLU A 227 -31.48 -29.58 -21.00
N LEU A 228 -30.76 -28.60 -21.55
CA LEU A 228 -30.68 -27.27 -20.94
C LEU A 228 -32.02 -26.56 -20.86
N LYS A 229 -32.45 -26.23 -19.68
CA LYS A 229 -33.75 -25.54 -19.41
C LYS A 229 -33.83 -24.15 -20.03
N SER A 230 -32.69 -23.44 -20.12
CA SER A 230 -32.63 -22.07 -20.64
C SER A 230 -32.43 -22.06 -22.15
N LYS A 231 -33.48 -21.75 -22.91
CA LYS A 231 -33.40 -21.61 -24.38
C LYS A 231 -32.34 -20.58 -24.82
N SER A 232 -32.14 -19.51 -24.04
CA SER A 232 -31.13 -18.47 -24.33
C SER A 232 -29.71 -19.01 -24.17
N VAL A 233 -29.41 -19.74 -23.07
CA VAL A 233 -28.10 -20.34 -22.86
C VAL A 233 -27.81 -21.41 -23.92
N LYS A 234 -28.81 -22.24 -24.22
CA LYS A 234 -28.68 -23.27 -25.29
C LYS A 234 -28.36 -22.65 -26.65
N GLY A 235 -29.08 -21.59 -27.06
CA GLY A 235 -28.82 -20.88 -28.32
C GLY A 235 -27.39 -20.35 -28.39
N LYS A 236 -26.91 -19.68 -27.32
CA LYS A 236 -25.55 -19.14 -27.24
C LYS A 236 -24.47 -20.23 -27.34
N LEU A 237 -24.65 -21.35 -26.63
CA LEU A 237 -23.72 -22.49 -26.68
C LEU A 237 -23.70 -23.15 -28.08
N THR A 238 -24.88 -23.26 -28.72
CA THR A 238 -24.95 -23.80 -30.08
C THR A 238 -24.20 -22.93 -31.07
N GLU A 239 -24.43 -21.58 -31.03
CA GLU A 239 -23.74 -20.61 -31.91
C GLU A 239 -22.24 -20.50 -31.60
N GLY A 240 -21.89 -20.59 -30.29
CA GLY A 240 -20.54 -20.44 -29.84
C GLY A 240 -19.70 -21.68 -29.73
N LYS A 241 -20.13 -22.84 -30.27
CA LYS A 241 -19.44 -24.12 -30.10
C LYS A 241 -17.98 -24.08 -30.56
N GLU A 242 -17.74 -23.64 -31.81
CA GLU A 242 -16.38 -23.56 -32.36
C GLU A 242 -15.47 -22.65 -31.56
N ILE A 243 -15.99 -21.48 -31.13
CA ILE A 243 -15.20 -20.54 -30.35
C ILE A 243 -14.92 -21.05 -28.94
N ALA A 244 -15.81 -21.85 -28.34
CA ALA A 244 -15.58 -22.50 -27.06
C ALA A 244 -14.37 -23.45 -27.10
N TYR A 245 -14.33 -24.35 -28.10
CA TYR A 245 -13.20 -25.27 -28.28
C TYR A 245 -11.91 -24.55 -28.66
N LYS A 246 -11.99 -23.49 -29.46
CA LYS A 246 -10.83 -22.64 -29.73
C LYS A 246 -10.31 -21.95 -28.45
N SER A 247 -11.23 -21.44 -27.64
CA SER A 247 -10.87 -20.84 -26.35
C SER A 247 -10.31 -21.88 -25.37
N GLN A 248 -10.82 -23.10 -25.37
CA GLN A 248 -10.29 -24.21 -24.60
C GLN A 248 -8.82 -24.49 -24.96
N MET A 249 -8.52 -24.59 -26.26
CA MET A 249 -7.16 -24.81 -26.77
C MET A 249 -6.21 -23.70 -26.38
N LEU A 250 -6.64 -22.42 -26.47
CA LEU A 250 -5.84 -21.25 -26.07
C LEU A 250 -5.57 -21.20 -24.56
N ALA A 251 -6.54 -21.61 -23.73
CA ALA A 251 -6.42 -21.61 -22.27
C ALA A 251 -5.61 -22.80 -21.72
N THR A 252 -5.37 -23.84 -22.53
CA THR A 252 -4.69 -25.06 -22.10
C THR A 252 -3.19 -24.87 -22.03
N ILE A 253 -2.61 -25.11 -20.85
CA ILE A 253 -1.14 -25.18 -20.67
C ILE A 253 -0.65 -26.51 -21.27
N LYS A 254 0.39 -26.46 -22.11
CA LYS A 254 1.04 -27.63 -22.67
C LYS A 254 1.88 -28.34 -21.61
N LEU A 255 1.76 -29.68 -21.57
CA LEU A 255 2.42 -30.54 -20.58
C LEU A 255 3.46 -31.48 -21.19
N ASP A 256 3.75 -31.31 -22.49
CA ASP A 256 4.59 -32.14 -23.32
C ASP A 256 5.55 -31.33 -24.20
N VAL A 257 6.03 -30.19 -23.64
CA VAL A 257 6.99 -29.32 -24.32
C VAL A 257 8.30 -30.09 -24.58
N PRO A 258 8.88 -30.04 -25.81
CA PRO A 258 10.10 -30.76 -26.14
C PRO A 258 11.34 -30.14 -25.52
N MET A 259 11.60 -30.44 -24.24
CA MET A 259 12.73 -29.94 -23.49
C MET A 259 13.34 -30.98 -22.58
N GLU A 260 14.62 -30.88 -22.31
CA GLU A 260 15.29 -31.62 -21.23
C GLU A 260 15.33 -30.76 -19.97
N PHE A 261 14.92 -31.30 -18.84
CA PHE A 261 14.97 -30.66 -17.54
C PHE A 261 15.88 -31.47 -16.60
N ASP A 262 16.91 -30.83 -16.10
CA ASP A 262 17.87 -31.44 -15.17
C ASP A 262 17.53 -31.11 -13.72
N PHE A 263 16.85 -32.04 -13.04
CA PHE A 263 16.51 -31.92 -11.62
C PHE A 263 17.73 -31.81 -10.71
N ALA A 264 18.85 -32.44 -11.08
CA ALA A 264 20.07 -32.39 -10.29
C ALA A 264 20.69 -30.99 -10.31
N HIS A 265 20.62 -30.31 -11.47
CA HIS A 265 21.11 -28.93 -11.62
C HIS A 265 20.26 -27.90 -10.85
N CYS A 266 19.00 -28.24 -10.57
CA CYS A 266 18.09 -27.35 -9.82
C CYS A 266 18.24 -27.40 -8.31
N ARG A 267 19.08 -28.29 -7.78
CA ARG A 267 19.28 -28.45 -6.34
C ARG A 267 19.99 -27.24 -5.76
N LEU A 268 19.40 -26.68 -4.68
CA LEU A 268 19.92 -25.48 -4.03
C LEU A 268 21.28 -25.72 -3.33
N ASP A 269 21.54 -26.95 -2.86
CA ASP A 269 22.80 -27.34 -2.22
C ASP A 269 24.01 -27.38 -3.18
N SER A 270 23.77 -27.31 -4.49
CA SER A 270 24.80 -27.31 -5.55
C SER A 270 25.09 -25.93 -6.15
N ILE A 271 24.40 -24.88 -5.69
CA ILE A 271 24.49 -23.53 -6.27
C ILE A 271 25.77 -22.80 -5.88
N ASP A 272 26.51 -22.26 -6.86
CA ASP A 272 27.65 -21.35 -6.64
C ASP A 272 27.17 -19.90 -6.60
N THR A 273 27.20 -19.31 -5.42
CA THR A 273 26.68 -17.97 -5.14
C THR A 273 27.79 -16.91 -5.00
N SER A 274 29.05 -17.27 -5.26
CA SER A 274 30.19 -16.40 -5.09
C SER A 274 30.09 -15.11 -5.93
N LYS A 275 29.53 -15.18 -7.13
CA LYS A 275 29.35 -14.08 -8.06
C LYS A 275 28.14 -13.18 -7.75
N ALA A 276 27.16 -13.69 -7.02
CA ALA A 276 25.92 -12.97 -6.73
C ALA A 276 26.16 -11.73 -5.86
N SER A 277 27.05 -11.84 -4.86
CA SER A 277 27.35 -10.73 -3.96
C SER A 277 27.95 -9.53 -4.72
N GLU A 278 28.90 -9.79 -5.60
CA GLU A 278 29.54 -8.75 -6.43
C GLU A 278 28.54 -8.09 -7.37
N PHE A 279 27.68 -8.88 -8.02
CA PHE A 279 26.66 -8.39 -8.93
C PHE A 279 25.69 -7.43 -8.23
N PHE A 280 25.10 -7.83 -7.10
CA PHE A 280 24.14 -6.99 -6.37
C PHE A 280 24.80 -5.78 -5.69
N GLN A 281 26.07 -5.86 -5.29
CA GLN A 281 26.85 -4.70 -4.83
C GLN A 281 27.05 -3.69 -5.97
N GLY A 282 27.40 -4.15 -7.17
CA GLY A 282 27.55 -3.31 -8.36
C GLY A 282 26.28 -2.55 -8.73
N LEU A 283 25.12 -3.13 -8.47
CA LEU A 283 23.81 -2.49 -8.66
C LEU A 283 23.39 -1.55 -7.49
N GLY A 284 24.18 -1.50 -6.40
CA GLY A 284 23.89 -0.66 -5.25
C GLY A 284 22.71 -1.12 -4.39
N ILE A 285 22.23 -2.37 -4.55
CA ILE A 285 21.05 -2.90 -3.83
C ILE A 285 21.48 -3.53 -2.50
N LYS A 286 21.88 -2.67 -1.55
CA LYS A 286 22.44 -3.07 -0.24
C LYS A 286 21.55 -4.04 0.54
N SER A 287 20.23 -3.92 0.47
CA SER A 287 19.29 -4.80 1.18
C SER A 287 19.34 -6.25 0.69
N ILE A 288 19.46 -6.48 -0.63
CA ILE A 288 19.65 -7.81 -1.20
C ILE A 288 21.01 -8.37 -0.78
N VAL A 289 22.09 -7.55 -0.89
CA VAL A 289 23.43 -7.95 -0.46
C VAL A 289 23.45 -8.36 1.01
N ASN A 290 22.76 -7.64 1.88
CA ASN A 290 22.70 -7.93 3.31
C ASN A 290 21.91 -9.22 3.65
N ARG A 291 20.90 -9.59 2.82
CA ARG A 291 20.13 -10.84 2.99
C ARG A 291 20.86 -12.06 2.44
N LEU A 292 21.69 -11.87 1.43
CA LEU A 292 22.34 -12.94 0.69
C LEU A 292 23.09 -13.95 1.60
N PRO A 293 23.92 -13.55 2.59
CA PRO A 293 24.60 -14.50 3.46
C PRO A 293 23.65 -15.43 4.24
N LYS A 294 22.49 -14.91 4.65
CA LYS A 294 21.47 -15.70 5.36
C LYS A 294 20.77 -16.69 4.44
N VAL A 295 20.47 -16.28 3.23
CA VAL A 295 19.90 -17.15 2.18
C VAL A 295 20.89 -18.25 1.83
N LEU A 296 22.18 -17.90 1.68
CA LEU A 296 23.26 -18.84 1.38
C LEU A 296 23.48 -19.89 2.49
N ALA A 297 23.51 -19.45 3.75
CA ALA A 297 23.64 -20.37 4.89
C ALA A 297 22.50 -21.41 4.91
N ARG A 298 21.28 -20.99 4.52
CA ARG A 298 20.13 -21.89 4.45
C ARG A 298 20.20 -22.87 3.28
N ILE A 299 20.72 -22.43 2.15
CA ILE A 299 20.96 -23.27 0.96
C ILE A 299 22.03 -24.34 1.24
N SER A 300 23.10 -23.97 1.95
CA SER A 300 24.24 -24.86 2.21
C SER A 300 24.00 -25.88 3.34
N GLY A 301 22.81 -25.92 3.96
CA GLY A 301 22.50 -26.84 5.06
C GLY A 301 23.30 -26.57 6.35
N GLY A 302 23.96 -25.42 6.48
CA GLY A 302 24.73 -24.99 7.64
C GLY A 302 23.89 -24.30 8.70
N GLU A 303 24.14 -24.59 9.99
CA GLU A 303 23.69 -23.72 11.07
C GLU A 303 24.21 -22.31 10.82
N VAL A 304 23.35 -21.31 11.05
CA VAL A 304 23.69 -19.89 10.87
C VAL A 304 24.95 -19.58 11.65
N ALA A 305 26.09 -19.50 10.97
CA ALA A 305 27.35 -19.05 11.57
C ALA A 305 27.12 -17.63 12.11
N GLN A 306 27.44 -17.43 13.39
CA GLN A 306 27.47 -16.09 13.99
C GLN A 306 28.34 -15.17 13.13
N PRO A 307 28.03 -13.89 13.00
CA PRO A 307 28.81 -12.97 12.17
C PRO A 307 30.24 -12.94 12.69
N LEU A 308 31.17 -13.18 11.77
CA LEU A 308 32.60 -13.01 12.00
C LEU A 308 32.84 -11.62 12.58
N GLN A 309 33.35 -11.60 13.83
CA GLN A 309 33.93 -10.40 14.41
C GLN A 309 35.05 -9.91 13.49
N THR A 310 34.95 -8.66 13.05
CA THR A 310 36.00 -7.97 12.30
C THR A 310 37.20 -7.83 13.18
N GLY A 311 38.11 -8.80 13.07
CA GLY A 311 39.46 -8.70 13.56
C GLY A 311 40.28 -7.77 12.62
N GLU A 312 41.06 -6.93 13.23
CA GLU A 312 41.99 -5.97 12.65
C GLU A 312 42.68 -6.48 11.38
N ILE A 313 42.51 -5.78 10.27
CA ILE A 313 43.42 -5.89 9.13
C ILE A 313 44.25 -4.60 9.14
N SER A 314 45.45 -4.78 9.73
CA SER A 314 46.55 -3.82 9.59
C SER A 314 47.03 -3.76 8.13
N SER A 315 47.16 -2.54 7.66
CA SER A 315 48.02 -2.03 6.59
C SER A 315 48.47 -3.03 5.51
N LEU A 316 47.87 -2.94 4.33
CA LEU A 316 48.55 -3.24 3.07
C LEU A 316 48.37 -2.06 2.11
N SER A 317 49.50 -1.60 1.67
CA SER A 317 49.83 -0.47 0.79
C SER A 317 48.98 -0.38 -0.45
N VAL A 318 48.44 0.84 -0.65
CA VAL A 318 47.80 1.28 -1.89
C VAL A 318 48.89 1.40 -2.97
N VAL A 319 48.84 0.58 -3.98
CA VAL A 319 49.54 0.80 -5.24
C VAL A 319 48.61 1.58 -6.16
N SER A 320 48.89 2.85 -6.32
CA SER A 320 48.26 3.74 -7.32
C SER A 320 48.75 3.35 -8.70
N VAL A 321 47.82 2.93 -9.57
CA VAL A 321 48.06 2.85 -11.01
C VAL A 321 47.47 4.09 -11.67
N GLU A 322 48.35 5.02 -12.05
CA GLU A 322 48.01 6.16 -12.91
C GLU A 322 47.76 5.63 -14.34
N VAL A 323 46.57 5.86 -14.85
CA VAL A 323 46.28 5.71 -16.28
C VAL A 323 46.19 7.11 -16.89
N GLU A 324 47.23 7.48 -17.61
CA GLU A 324 47.25 8.68 -18.45
C GLU A 324 46.28 8.54 -19.63
N ALA A 325 45.25 9.38 -19.67
CA ALA A 325 44.44 9.58 -20.83
C ALA A 325 44.95 10.79 -21.61
N LYS A 326 45.59 10.55 -22.76
CA LYS A 326 45.93 11.57 -23.75
C LYS A 326 44.67 12.09 -24.42
N VAL A 327 44.37 13.37 -24.18
CA VAL A 327 43.41 14.13 -24.97
C VAL A 327 44.18 14.87 -26.09
N SER A 328 43.91 14.51 -27.33
CA SER A 328 44.35 15.24 -28.49
C SER A 328 43.40 16.39 -28.81
N VAL A 329 43.91 17.62 -28.74
CA VAL A 329 43.21 18.84 -29.13
C VAL A 329 43.40 19.00 -30.66
N GLY A 330 42.25 18.99 -31.37
CA GLY A 330 42.20 19.40 -32.79
C GLY A 330 41.54 20.78 -32.89
N ALA A 331 42.27 21.77 -33.28
CA ALA A 331 41.80 23.10 -33.57
C ALA A 331 41.15 23.16 -34.97
N GLY A 332 39.98 23.81 -35.09
CA GLY A 332 39.35 24.12 -36.34
C GLY A 332 38.47 25.39 -36.20
N VAL A 333 38.88 26.42 -36.86
CA VAL A 333 38.37 27.80 -36.93
C VAL A 333 37.10 27.86 -37.79
N GLY A 334 36.14 28.75 -37.45
CA GLY A 334 35.14 29.23 -38.41
C GLY A 334 33.85 29.81 -37.88
N ALA A 335 33.85 31.11 -37.68
CA ALA A 335 32.89 32.18 -37.97
C ALA A 335 31.37 32.04 -37.70
N GLU A 336 30.90 32.93 -36.80
CA GLU A 336 29.76 33.88 -36.87
C GLU A 336 28.40 33.40 -37.41
N THR A 337 27.36 33.48 -36.59
CA THR A 337 26.30 34.52 -36.62
C THR A 337 25.33 34.29 -35.45
N GLY A 338 24.92 35.45 -34.86
CA GLY A 338 24.15 35.52 -33.63
C GLY A 338 22.68 35.12 -33.75
N MET A 339 22.08 34.86 -32.60
CA MET A 339 20.88 35.52 -32.10
C MET A 339 20.55 35.00 -30.70
N SER A 340 20.25 35.92 -29.85
CA SER A 340 19.70 35.89 -28.50
C SER A 340 18.87 34.67 -28.14
N GLY A 341 19.32 33.91 -27.14
CA GLY A 341 18.56 32.95 -26.39
C GLY A 341 18.84 33.10 -24.92
N GLY A 342 17.87 33.55 -24.15
CA GLY A 342 17.99 33.85 -22.74
C GLY A 342 18.53 32.67 -21.93
N ARG A 343 19.54 32.95 -21.13
CA ARG A 343 20.07 32.06 -20.12
C ARG A 343 19.02 31.89 -19.04
N GLN A 344 18.39 30.75 -19.03
CA GLN A 344 17.57 30.28 -17.89
C GLN A 344 18.54 29.99 -16.74
N LEU A 345 18.65 30.95 -15.84
CA LEU A 345 19.33 30.76 -14.57
C LEU A 345 18.57 29.68 -13.79
N GLY A 346 19.14 28.51 -13.70
CA GLY A 346 18.71 27.48 -12.74
C GLY A 346 18.97 27.99 -11.33
N LEU A 347 17.88 28.22 -10.60
CA LEU A 347 17.91 28.78 -9.24
C LEU A 347 18.42 27.77 -8.18
N PHE A 348 18.93 26.61 -8.58
CA PHE A 348 19.43 25.57 -7.70
C PHE A 348 20.73 24.95 -8.26
N ASP A 349 21.77 25.78 -8.37
CA ASP A 349 23.10 25.26 -8.61
C ASP A 349 24.02 25.75 -7.50
N SER A 350 23.97 25.02 -6.39
CA SER A 350 25.10 24.85 -5.43
C SER A 350 24.63 24.07 -4.19
N THR A 351 25.40 23.08 -3.87
CA THR A 351 25.31 22.11 -2.79
C THR A 351 24.46 20.88 -3.09
N GLU A 352 25.14 19.78 -3.40
CA GLU A 352 24.57 18.43 -3.34
C GLU A 352 23.87 18.26 -1.98
N PRO A 353 22.59 17.86 -1.94
CA PRO A 353 22.03 17.33 -0.73
C PRO A 353 22.69 15.98 -0.50
N VAL A 354 23.64 15.92 0.41
CA VAL A 354 24.14 14.67 0.96
C VAL A 354 22.98 14.10 1.79
N SER A 355 22.07 13.41 1.13
CA SER A 355 21.05 12.61 1.80
C SER A 355 21.75 11.40 2.42
N HIS A 356 22.30 11.59 3.61
CA HIS A 356 22.63 10.50 4.50
C HIS A 356 21.33 10.01 5.11
N ALA A 357 20.65 9.09 4.45
CA ALA A 357 19.63 8.30 5.14
C ALA A 357 20.34 7.65 6.36
N PRO A 358 19.84 7.87 7.58
CA PRO A 358 20.50 7.34 8.77
C PRO A 358 20.59 5.81 8.68
N VAL A 359 21.79 5.28 8.89
CA VAL A 359 22.03 3.84 8.96
C VAL A 359 21.62 3.39 10.35
N PHE A 360 20.47 2.72 10.44
CA PHE A 360 19.99 2.21 11.71
C PHE A 360 20.72 0.91 12.11
N GLU A 361 21.14 0.82 13.36
CA GLU A 361 21.68 -0.42 13.92
C GLU A 361 20.57 -1.45 14.09
N LYS A 362 20.77 -2.65 13.56
CA LYS A 362 19.86 -3.77 13.78
C LYS A 362 19.86 -4.15 15.25
N ARG A 363 18.69 -4.11 15.89
CA ARG A 363 18.53 -4.54 17.29
C ARG A 363 17.67 -5.80 17.34
N ALA A 364 18.10 -6.78 18.13
CA ALA A 364 17.29 -7.95 18.43
C ALA A 364 16.39 -7.64 19.64
N PHE A 365 15.08 -7.71 19.44
CA PHE A 365 14.12 -7.57 20.53
C PHE A 365 13.55 -8.94 20.90
N GLY A 366 13.55 -9.27 22.18
CA GLY A 366 12.80 -10.41 22.68
C GLY A 366 11.28 -10.15 22.62
N PRO A 367 10.46 -11.21 22.75
CA PRO A 367 9.01 -11.04 22.79
C PRO A 367 8.62 -10.12 23.96
N PRO A 368 7.59 -9.28 23.80
CA PRO A 368 7.13 -8.39 24.86
C PRO A 368 6.59 -9.22 26.04
N SER A 369 6.97 -8.84 27.26
CA SER A 369 6.51 -9.48 28.50
C SER A 369 6.02 -8.39 29.47
N PRO A 370 4.82 -7.82 29.24
CA PRO A 370 4.28 -6.74 30.03
C PRO A 370 3.84 -7.22 31.42
N GLN A 371 3.89 -6.29 32.39
CA GLN A 371 3.12 -6.42 33.61
C GLN A 371 1.63 -6.21 33.30
N ILE A 372 0.79 -7.20 33.55
CA ILE A 372 -0.67 -7.05 33.41
C ILE A 372 -1.21 -6.56 34.76
N ILE A 373 -1.77 -5.36 34.76
CA ILE A 373 -2.24 -4.65 35.95
C ILE A 373 -3.73 -4.97 36.17
N THR A 374 -4.02 -5.80 37.17
CA THR A 374 -5.37 -6.27 37.46
C THR A 374 -5.82 -6.00 38.90
N THR A 375 -4.96 -5.41 39.73
CA THR A 375 -5.26 -5.03 41.11
C THR A 375 -4.88 -3.59 41.39
N GLU A 376 -5.55 -2.95 42.36
CA GLU A 376 -5.26 -1.56 42.73
C GLU A 376 -3.84 -1.38 43.27
N ASP A 377 -3.30 -2.34 44.01
CA ASP A 377 -1.93 -2.30 44.51
C ASP A 377 -0.91 -2.29 43.35
N GLN A 378 -1.12 -3.11 42.31
CA GLN A 378 -0.28 -3.10 41.11
C GLN A 378 -0.37 -1.76 40.37
N LEU A 379 -1.58 -1.18 40.27
CA LEU A 379 -1.80 0.15 39.66
C LEU A 379 -1.06 1.24 40.43
N ASN A 380 -1.15 1.25 41.76
CA ASN A 380 -0.45 2.22 42.59
C ASN A 380 1.09 2.13 42.43
N LEU A 381 1.63 0.92 42.41
CA LEU A 381 3.08 0.69 42.15
C LEU A 381 3.50 1.17 40.73
N LEU A 382 2.65 0.94 39.73
CA LEU A 382 2.91 1.43 38.37
C LEU A 382 2.90 2.97 38.34
N ILE A 383 1.94 3.62 39.00
CA ILE A 383 1.85 5.08 39.06
C ILE A 383 3.07 5.66 39.77
N ASP A 384 3.51 5.06 40.87
CA ASP A 384 4.74 5.46 41.57
C ASP A 384 5.97 5.32 40.64
N ASP A 385 6.10 4.21 39.93
CA ASP A 385 7.20 4.00 38.97
C ASP A 385 7.18 5.06 37.85
N LEU A 386 6.02 5.34 37.25
CA LEU A 386 5.86 6.34 36.18
C LEU A 386 6.04 7.77 36.69
N SER A 387 5.63 8.09 37.92
CA SER A 387 5.78 9.40 38.53
C SER A 387 7.24 9.80 38.75
N ASN A 388 8.12 8.82 38.88
CA ASN A 388 9.56 8.99 38.99
C ASN A 388 10.29 9.14 37.63
N GLN A 389 9.54 9.00 36.50
CA GLN A 389 10.13 9.17 35.15
C GLN A 389 10.07 10.65 34.72
N LYS A 390 11.02 11.05 33.85
CA LYS A 390 10.93 12.32 33.13
C LYS A 390 10.01 12.23 31.91
N ALA A 391 9.90 11.05 31.30
CA ALA A 391 8.99 10.76 30.22
C ALA A 391 8.67 9.26 30.15
N PHE A 392 7.51 8.92 29.60
CA PHE A 392 7.10 7.56 29.30
C PHE A 392 6.26 7.53 27.99
N ALA A 393 6.24 6.37 27.32
CA ALA A 393 5.37 6.16 26.17
C ALA A 393 4.00 5.62 26.63
N ILE A 394 2.96 6.07 25.92
CA ILE A 394 1.59 5.62 26.11
C ILE A 394 0.97 5.25 24.76
N ASP A 395 0.17 4.19 24.74
CA ASP A 395 -0.62 3.71 23.62
C ASP A 395 -1.97 3.22 24.17
N LEU A 396 -3.06 3.43 23.44
CA LEU A 396 -4.41 3.07 23.84
C LEU A 396 -4.98 1.99 22.92
N GLU A 397 -5.46 0.91 23.51
CA GLU A 397 -6.31 -0.03 22.80
C GLU A 397 -7.78 0.39 22.91
N THR A 398 -8.46 0.45 21.76
CA THR A 398 -9.81 0.99 21.66
C THR A 398 -10.77 0.04 20.95
N SER A 399 -12.08 0.20 21.18
CA SER A 399 -13.13 -0.60 20.54
C SER A 399 -13.31 -0.30 19.05
N GLY A 400 -12.86 0.88 18.59
CA GLY A 400 -12.98 1.37 17.21
C GLY A 400 -11.82 2.25 16.80
N ILE A 401 -11.82 2.65 15.54
CA ILE A 401 -10.73 3.48 14.93
C ILE A 401 -11.03 4.98 14.93
N GLU A 402 -12.28 5.38 15.21
CA GLU A 402 -12.67 6.78 15.26
C GLU A 402 -12.42 7.32 16.67
N SER A 403 -11.39 8.18 16.81
CA SER A 403 -10.88 8.60 18.14
C SER A 403 -11.89 9.32 19.03
N LEU A 404 -12.92 9.92 18.45
CA LEU A 404 -13.97 10.63 19.16
C LEU A 404 -15.29 9.85 19.28
N ASP A 405 -15.30 8.59 18.80
CA ASP A 405 -16.46 7.68 18.88
C ASP A 405 -15.99 6.25 19.19
N THR A 406 -15.24 6.09 20.27
CA THR A 406 -14.69 4.80 20.69
C THR A 406 -14.58 4.72 22.21
N ASN A 407 -14.46 3.49 22.73
CA ASN A 407 -14.20 3.23 24.14
C ASN A 407 -12.78 2.71 24.33
N ILE A 408 -12.18 3.03 25.50
CA ILE A 408 -10.88 2.48 25.88
C ILE A 408 -11.07 1.04 26.34
N VAL A 409 -10.30 0.14 25.77
CA VAL A 409 -10.24 -1.29 26.12
C VAL A 409 -9.06 -1.54 27.07
N GLY A 410 -7.97 -0.83 26.90
CA GLY A 410 -6.80 -0.90 27.76
C GLY A 410 -5.79 0.23 27.54
N TYR A 411 -4.94 0.42 28.51
CA TYR A 411 -3.83 1.37 28.50
C TYR A 411 -2.51 0.58 28.46
N ALA A 412 -1.67 0.87 27.49
CA ALA A 412 -0.31 0.34 27.42
C ALA A 412 0.70 1.45 27.70
N VAL A 413 1.69 1.17 28.55
CA VAL A 413 2.74 2.12 28.87
C VAL A 413 4.11 1.46 28.82
N ALA A 414 5.13 2.24 28.42
CA ALA A 414 6.54 1.83 28.45
C ALA A 414 7.40 2.95 29.03
N TRP A 415 8.37 2.57 29.88
CA TRP A 415 9.23 3.52 30.59
C TRP A 415 10.63 2.95 30.88
N GLY A 416 11.52 3.78 31.46
CA GLY A 416 12.89 3.36 31.80
C GLY A 416 13.93 3.66 30.71
N ALA A 417 13.58 4.51 29.73
CA ALA A 417 14.48 4.83 28.60
C ALA A 417 15.57 5.87 28.92
N GLY A 418 15.54 6.47 30.13
CA GLY A 418 16.56 7.42 30.59
C GLY A 418 16.48 8.79 29.89
N PHE A 419 15.30 9.23 29.50
CA PHE A 419 15.09 10.59 28.99
C PHE A 419 15.20 11.66 30.06
N ASP A 420 15.60 12.87 29.64
CA ASP A 420 15.43 14.09 30.38
C ASP A 420 14.35 14.97 29.74
N LEU A 421 13.70 15.80 30.54
CA LEU A 421 12.71 16.77 30.10
C LEU A 421 13.13 18.15 30.53
N ILE A 422 13.53 19.02 29.61
CA ILE A 422 13.99 20.39 29.85
C ILE A 422 13.04 21.35 29.14
N ASP A 423 12.37 22.19 29.88
CA ASP A 423 11.37 23.17 29.38
C ASP A 423 10.31 22.50 28.49
N GLY A 424 9.86 21.28 28.87
CA GLY A 424 8.86 20.52 28.16
C GLY A 424 9.39 19.78 26.92
N LYS A 425 10.67 19.92 26.60
CA LYS A 425 11.32 19.26 25.42
C LYS A 425 12.11 18.04 25.86
N LEU A 426 11.94 16.97 25.11
CA LEU A 426 12.63 15.71 25.36
C LEU A 426 14.10 15.81 24.96
N SER A 427 14.99 15.25 25.78
CA SER A 427 16.41 15.10 25.49
C SER A 427 16.96 13.78 26.04
N LEU A 428 18.12 13.38 25.53
CA LEU A 428 18.85 12.20 26.02
C LEU A 428 20.15 12.69 26.71
N PRO A 429 20.48 12.18 27.90
CA PRO A 429 21.77 12.47 28.54
C PRO A 429 22.94 12.07 27.66
N GLU A 430 24.03 12.82 27.66
CA GLU A 430 25.25 12.63 26.83
C GLU A 430 25.86 11.21 26.95
N ASN A 431 25.61 10.51 28.06
CA ASN A 431 26.14 9.17 28.34
C ASN A 431 25.06 8.06 28.31
N SER A 432 23.88 8.31 27.76
CA SER A 432 22.85 7.25 27.61
C SER A 432 23.30 6.22 26.58
N GLY A 433 23.89 5.13 27.05
CA GLY A 433 24.29 4.00 26.18
C GLY A 433 23.12 3.48 25.36
N THR A 434 23.42 3.07 24.12
CA THR A 434 22.44 2.56 23.13
C THR A 434 21.78 1.24 23.55
N ASN A 435 22.16 0.62 24.65
CA ASN A 435 21.64 -0.66 25.10
C ASN A 435 20.29 -0.49 25.81
N GLY A 436 19.18 -0.85 25.14
CA GLY A 436 17.82 -0.87 25.65
C GLY A 436 17.50 -1.86 26.78
N SER A 437 18.50 -2.24 27.59
CA SER A 437 18.36 -3.21 28.69
C SER A 437 17.76 -2.54 29.95
N GLY A 438 16.52 -2.07 29.90
CA GLY A 438 15.90 -1.44 31.06
C GLY A 438 14.46 -0.96 30.83
N ILE A 439 13.97 -1.07 29.60
CA ILE A 439 12.60 -0.67 29.31
C ILE A 439 11.62 -1.67 29.93
N LYS A 440 10.76 -1.15 30.77
CA LYS A 440 9.62 -1.83 31.38
C LYS A 440 8.37 -1.53 30.59
N THR A 441 7.43 -2.46 30.57
CA THR A 441 6.11 -2.29 29.96
C THR A 441 5.00 -2.77 30.86
N ALA A 442 3.84 -2.12 30.79
CA ALA A 442 2.65 -2.58 31.49
C ALA A 442 1.42 -2.41 30.60
N TYR A 443 0.43 -3.25 30.83
CA TYR A 443 -0.90 -3.18 30.22
C TYR A 443 -1.95 -3.16 31.33
N ILE A 444 -2.86 -2.20 31.27
CA ILE A 444 -3.97 -2.04 32.21
C ILE A 444 -5.27 -2.32 31.45
N PRO A 445 -5.84 -3.54 31.52
CA PRO A 445 -7.10 -3.88 30.89
C PRO A 445 -8.26 -3.26 31.66
N VAL A 446 -9.23 -2.63 30.94
CA VAL A 446 -10.40 -1.98 31.54
C VAL A 446 -11.71 -2.24 30.79
N GLY A 447 -11.65 -2.67 29.52
CA GLY A 447 -12.83 -2.79 28.65
C GLY A 447 -12.95 -4.12 27.90
N HIS A 448 -12.24 -5.17 28.30
CA HIS A 448 -12.38 -6.49 27.68
C HIS A 448 -13.69 -7.17 28.08
N SER A 449 -14.40 -7.77 27.13
CA SER A 449 -15.74 -8.35 27.30
C SER A 449 -15.90 -9.81 26.82
N GLY A 450 -14.78 -10.51 26.53
CA GLY A 450 -14.80 -11.89 26.01
C GLY A 450 -15.36 -12.93 27.00
N ILE A 451 -15.77 -14.11 26.50
CA ILE A 451 -16.39 -15.21 27.28
C ILE A 451 -15.48 -15.73 28.42
N LEU A 452 -14.18 -15.52 28.30
CA LEU A 452 -13.19 -15.84 29.33
C LEU A 452 -12.64 -14.55 29.93
N THR A 453 -13.48 -13.68 30.45
CA THR A 453 -13.07 -12.40 31.03
C THR A 453 -12.13 -12.66 32.22
N GLN A 454 -10.85 -12.37 32.01
CA GLN A 454 -9.85 -12.32 33.07
C GLN A 454 -10.15 -11.11 33.97
N GLN A 455 -9.67 -11.13 35.19
CA GLN A 455 -9.81 -10.01 36.13
C GLN A 455 -9.23 -8.75 35.51
N GLN A 456 -9.99 -7.66 35.55
CA GLN A 456 -9.57 -6.31 35.09
C GLN A 456 -10.04 -5.28 36.11
N LEU A 457 -9.42 -4.10 36.09
CA LEU A 457 -9.79 -3.01 36.98
C LEU A 457 -11.01 -2.26 36.46
N ASP A 458 -11.72 -1.62 37.38
CA ASP A 458 -12.76 -0.65 37.03
C ASP A 458 -12.18 0.54 36.27
N HIS A 459 -12.80 0.92 35.17
CA HIS A 459 -12.27 1.95 34.29
C HIS A 459 -12.24 3.34 34.97
N ASP A 460 -13.27 3.67 35.78
CA ASP A 460 -13.31 4.96 36.47
C ASP A 460 -12.20 5.07 37.52
N LEU A 461 -11.91 3.98 38.23
CA LEU A 461 -10.76 3.89 39.14
C LEU A 461 -9.44 4.16 38.39
N VAL A 462 -9.21 3.47 37.28
CA VAL A 462 -7.99 3.62 36.47
C VAL A 462 -7.86 5.06 35.94
N ARG A 463 -8.96 5.60 35.41
CA ARG A 463 -9.05 6.98 34.93
C ARG A 463 -8.67 7.99 36.01
N GLU A 464 -9.25 7.89 37.21
CA GLU A 464 -8.99 8.80 38.33
C GLU A 464 -7.52 8.75 38.77
N ARG A 465 -6.90 7.57 38.76
CA ARG A 465 -5.51 7.36 39.14
C ARG A 465 -4.51 7.82 38.07
N LEU A 466 -4.82 7.61 36.79
CA LEU A 466 -3.95 8.00 35.67
C LEU A 466 -4.07 9.47 35.30
N LYS A 467 -5.22 10.11 35.49
CA LYS A 467 -5.44 11.52 35.11
C LYS A 467 -4.39 12.48 35.67
N PRO A 468 -4.05 12.47 36.97
CA PRO A 468 -3.01 13.41 37.52
C PRO A 468 -1.65 13.17 36.85
N LEU A 469 -1.31 11.95 36.51
CA LEU A 469 -0.05 11.59 35.84
C LEU A 469 -0.03 12.07 34.38
N LEU A 470 -1.12 11.85 33.64
CA LEU A 470 -1.24 12.22 32.23
C LEU A 470 -1.30 13.74 32.03
N GLU A 471 -1.80 14.47 33.01
CA GLU A 471 -1.88 15.95 33.02
C GLU A 471 -0.66 16.63 33.67
N ASN A 472 0.29 15.85 34.22
CA ASN A 472 1.48 16.41 34.89
C ASN A 472 2.44 17.02 33.87
N GLN A 473 2.65 18.35 33.98
CA GLN A 473 3.51 19.11 33.08
C GLN A 473 5.01 18.78 33.22
N SER A 474 5.41 18.16 34.34
CA SER A 474 6.81 17.75 34.59
C SER A 474 7.17 16.37 34.04
N ILE A 475 6.24 15.67 33.43
CA ILE A 475 6.43 14.35 32.87
C ILE A 475 6.01 14.37 31.38
N GLY A 476 6.95 14.14 30.48
CA GLY A 476 6.69 14.11 29.04
C GLY A 476 5.94 12.84 28.62
N LYS A 477 4.90 12.99 27.82
CA LYS A 477 4.24 11.85 27.16
C LYS A 477 4.78 11.67 25.75
N ILE A 478 5.11 10.43 25.41
CA ILE A 478 5.62 10.00 24.12
C ILE A 478 4.53 9.12 23.49
N ALA A 479 4.17 9.36 22.24
CA ALA A 479 3.16 8.54 21.56
C ALA A 479 3.45 8.38 20.07
N GLN A 480 2.73 7.50 19.43
CA GLN A 480 2.66 7.35 17.98
C GLN A 480 1.33 7.88 17.49
N ASN A 481 1.29 9.06 16.85
CA ASN A 481 0.07 9.79 16.53
C ASN A 481 -0.68 10.26 17.79
N ALA A 482 0.04 10.97 18.66
CA ALA A 482 -0.42 11.46 19.98
C ALA A 482 -1.79 12.14 19.95
N LYS A 483 -2.18 12.70 18.80
CA LYS A 483 -3.49 13.33 18.60
C LYS A 483 -4.64 12.32 18.78
N PHE A 484 -4.44 11.05 18.39
CA PHE A 484 -5.43 10.00 18.62
C PHE A 484 -5.65 9.76 20.12
N GLU A 485 -4.58 9.61 20.89
CA GLU A 485 -4.64 9.42 22.34
C GLU A 485 -5.27 10.63 23.04
N MET A 486 -4.89 11.85 22.63
CA MET A 486 -5.48 13.10 23.17
C MET A 486 -7.00 13.13 22.93
N ASN A 487 -7.45 12.76 21.74
CA ASN A 487 -8.87 12.75 21.40
C ASN A 487 -9.64 11.71 22.22
N VAL A 488 -9.13 10.47 22.27
CA VAL A 488 -9.76 9.40 23.06
C VAL A 488 -9.81 9.76 24.54
N LEU A 489 -8.71 10.23 25.12
CA LEU A 489 -8.63 10.61 26.54
C LEU A 489 -9.55 11.79 26.88
N SER A 490 -9.77 12.71 25.94
CA SER A 490 -10.69 13.85 26.14
C SER A 490 -12.13 13.42 26.39
N LEU A 491 -12.57 12.27 25.84
CA LEU A 491 -13.90 11.69 26.10
C LEU A 491 -14.09 11.34 27.58
N TYR A 492 -13.00 11.09 28.28
CA TYR A 492 -12.95 10.74 29.69
C TYR A 492 -12.51 11.90 30.60
N GLY A 493 -12.46 13.13 30.04
CA GLY A 493 -12.09 14.33 30.76
C GLY A 493 -10.61 14.41 31.15
N ILE A 494 -9.73 13.73 30.43
CA ILE A 494 -8.28 13.78 30.61
C ILE A 494 -7.67 14.65 29.51
N ASN A 495 -6.90 15.68 29.88
CA ASN A 495 -6.15 16.53 28.99
C ASN A 495 -4.67 16.14 29.02
N MET A 496 -4.27 15.18 28.17
CA MET A 496 -2.91 14.65 28.13
C MET A 496 -1.91 15.73 27.68
N ARG A 497 -1.07 16.22 28.60
CA ARG A 497 -0.06 17.28 28.41
C ARG A 497 1.12 17.09 29.37
N PRO A 498 2.36 17.48 28.98
CA PRO A 498 2.77 17.82 27.61
C PRO A 498 2.94 16.57 26.77
N VAL A 499 2.65 16.66 25.47
CA VAL A 499 3.15 15.71 24.48
C VAL A 499 4.58 16.12 24.15
N ALA A 500 5.55 15.36 24.65
CA ALA A 500 6.97 15.70 24.52
C ALA A 500 7.62 15.11 23.26
N PHE A 501 6.99 14.09 22.65
CA PHE A 501 7.45 13.49 21.40
C PHE A 501 6.33 12.69 20.72
N ASP A 502 6.28 12.79 19.39
CA ASP A 502 5.42 11.98 18.55
C ASP A 502 6.27 11.31 17.46
N THR A 503 6.32 9.97 17.47
CA THR A 503 7.18 9.20 16.57
C THR A 503 6.70 9.24 15.12
N MET A 504 5.41 9.47 14.88
CA MET A 504 4.87 9.66 13.53
C MET A 504 5.35 10.98 12.92
N ILE A 505 5.27 12.06 13.70
CA ILE A 505 5.71 13.40 13.28
C ILE A 505 7.23 13.43 13.13
N ALA A 506 7.99 12.87 14.08
CA ALA A 506 9.45 12.81 13.98
C ALA A 506 9.90 12.05 12.74
N SER A 507 9.27 10.90 12.42
CA SER A 507 9.51 10.16 11.19
C SER A 507 9.23 10.99 9.93
N TYR A 508 8.15 11.76 9.93
CA TYR A 508 7.78 12.65 8.82
C TYR A 508 8.79 13.79 8.63
N ILE A 509 9.26 14.42 9.71
CA ILE A 509 10.28 15.47 9.65
C ILE A 509 11.62 14.93 9.14
N LEU A 510 11.99 13.70 9.53
CA LEU A 510 13.21 13.05 9.06
C LEU A 510 13.15 12.70 7.56
N ASN A 511 12.02 12.19 7.08
CA ASN A 511 11.80 11.89 5.66
C ASN A 511 10.29 11.82 5.34
N PRO A 512 9.70 12.84 4.71
CA PRO A 512 8.26 12.91 4.44
C PRO A 512 7.76 11.87 3.41
N ASP A 513 8.65 11.24 2.65
CA ASP A 513 8.30 10.22 1.64
C ASP A 513 8.15 8.81 2.24
N ASP A 514 8.54 8.62 3.50
CA ASP A 514 8.45 7.35 4.19
C ASP A 514 6.99 7.02 4.59
N LYS A 515 6.77 5.75 4.97
CA LYS A 515 5.55 5.36 5.68
C LYS A 515 5.73 5.60 7.17
N HIS A 516 4.80 6.35 7.75
CA HIS A 516 4.89 6.80 9.14
C HIS A 516 4.04 5.96 10.12
N GLY A 517 3.44 4.84 9.69
CA GLY A 517 2.78 3.90 10.58
C GLY A 517 3.79 3.17 11.49
N LEU A 518 3.44 2.93 12.76
CA LEU A 518 4.34 2.33 13.75
C LEU A 518 5.03 1.06 13.23
N LYS A 519 4.26 0.10 12.71
CA LYS A 519 4.78 -1.18 12.20
C LYS A 519 5.76 -1.00 11.03
N ASP A 520 5.48 -0.04 10.15
CA ASP A 520 6.36 0.26 9.00
C ASP A 520 7.65 0.94 9.46
N GLN A 521 7.59 1.85 10.46
CA GLN A 521 8.75 2.47 11.05
C GLN A 521 9.64 1.44 11.76
N VAL A 522 9.06 0.58 12.60
CA VAL A 522 9.77 -0.44 13.37
C VAL A 522 10.46 -1.46 12.46
N SER A 523 9.76 -1.91 11.41
CA SER A 523 10.34 -2.81 10.41
C SER A 523 11.51 -2.13 9.68
N ARG A 524 11.38 -0.85 9.30
CA ARG A 524 12.43 -0.08 8.62
C ARG A 524 13.64 0.18 9.52
N VAL A 525 13.41 0.64 10.76
CA VAL A 525 14.46 1.11 11.68
C VAL A 525 15.17 -0.05 12.36
N PHE A 526 14.43 -1.04 12.83
CA PHE A 526 14.96 -2.13 13.66
C PHE A 526 15.00 -3.48 12.96
N ASN A 527 14.40 -3.61 11.77
CA ASN A 527 14.18 -4.91 11.12
C ASN A 527 13.43 -5.91 12.04
N TYR A 528 12.48 -5.39 12.82
CA TYR A 528 11.64 -6.14 13.74
C TYR A 528 10.21 -6.16 13.25
N GLU A 529 9.64 -7.36 13.08
CA GLU A 529 8.27 -7.55 12.64
C GLU A 529 7.33 -7.64 13.85
N MET A 530 6.53 -6.60 14.03
CA MET A 530 5.50 -6.54 15.06
C MET A 530 4.24 -7.28 14.62
N VAL A 531 3.50 -7.84 15.57
CA VAL A 531 2.19 -8.43 15.33
C VAL A 531 1.26 -7.37 14.75
N ARG A 532 0.51 -7.72 13.70
CA ARG A 532 -0.48 -6.80 13.09
C ARG A 532 -1.84 -6.96 13.76
N ILE A 533 -2.57 -5.87 13.91
CA ILE A 533 -3.93 -5.89 14.52
C ILE A 533 -4.86 -6.89 13.83
N ALA A 534 -4.75 -7.08 12.52
CA ALA A 534 -5.53 -8.04 11.75
C ALA A 534 -5.32 -9.50 12.20
N GLU A 535 -4.22 -9.82 12.87
CA GLU A 535 -3.95 -11.14 13.42
C GLU A 535 -4.72 -11.37 14.72
N LEU A 536 -4.99 -10.30 15.49
CA LEU A 536 -5.77 -10.36 16.73
C LEU A 536 -7.27 -10.32 16.45
N ILE A 537 -7.72 -9.29 15.70
CA ILE A 537 -9.16 -9.04 15.49
C ILE A 537 -9.70 -9.73 14.23
N ARG A 538 -8.85 -10.40 13.43
CA ARG A 538 -9.19 -11.01 12.14
C ARG A 538 -9.69 -9.99 11.12
N THR A 539 -10.18 -10.46 9.97
CA THR A 539 -10.67 -9.60 8.88
C THR A 539 -11.95 -10.16 8.27
N GLY A 540 -12.73 -9.30 7.61
CA GLY A 540 -13.94 -9.66 6.89
C GLY A 540 -15.07 -10.12 7.84
N LYS A 541 -15.86 -11.12 7.43
CA LYS A 541 -17.04 -11.58 8.20
C LYS A 541 -16.73 -12.21 9.58
N LYS A 542 -15.47 -12.51 9.85
CA LYS A 542 -15.01 -13.08 11.14
C LYS A 542 -14.28 -12.04 12.00
N GLN A 543 -14.32 -10.78 11.61
CA GLN A 543 -13.71 -9.70 12.37
C GLN A 543 -14.42 -9.51 13.70
N VAL A 544 -13.63 -9.37 14.77
CA VAL A 544 -14.08 -9.05 16.13
C VAL A 544 -13.55 -7.69 16.54
N THR A 545 -14.08 -7.07 17.58
CA THR A 545 -13.52 -5.85 18.18
C THR A 545 -12.40 -6.19 19.15
N MET A 546 -11.55 -5.22 19.51
CA MET A 546 -10.47 -5.40 20.49
C MET A 546 -11.00 -5.82 21.86
N GLU A 547 -12.21 -5.39 22.24
CA GLU A 547 -12.90 -5.82 23.47
C GLU A 547 -13.06 -7.34 23.57
N MET A 548 -13.21 -8.01 22.42
CA MET A 548 -13.40 -9.47 22.36
C MET A 548 -12.07 -10.25 22.35
N VAL A 549 -10.94 -9.56 22.23
CA VAL A 549 -9.60 -10.18 22.25
C VAL A 549 -9.25 -10.54 23.70
N PRO A 550 -8.80 -11.79 24.00
CA PRO A 550 -8.35 -12.15 25.34
C PRO A 550 -7.17 -11.30 25.82
N ILE A 551 -7.14 -10.94 27.11
CA ILE A 551 -6.12 -10.06 27.70
C ILE A 551 -4.70 -10.61 27.48
N ASP A 552 -4.50 -11.93 27.56
CA ASP A 552 -3.21 -12.59 27.31
C ASP A 552 -2.70 -12.44 25.89
N LYS A 553 -3.55 -12.07 24.94
CA LYS A 553 -3.21 -11.75 23.55
C LYS A 553 -3.11 -10.24 23.30
N ALA A 554 -3.98 -9.45 23.89
CA ALA A 554 -3.99 -8.00 23.75
C ALA A 554 -2.80 -7.36 24.50
N ALA A 555 -2.46 -7.81 25.70
CA ALA A 555 -1.42 -7.23 26.54
C ALA A 555 -0.02 -7.27 25.88
N PRO A 556 0.47 -8.39 25.30
CA PRO A 556 1.74 -8.38 24.58
C PRO A 556 1.73 -7.49 23.35
N TYR A 557 0.61 -7.43 22.62
CA TYR A 557 0.46 -6.60 21.43
C TYR A 557 0.56 -5.11 21.79
N ALA A 558 -0.28 -4.64 22.71
CA ALA A 558 -0.32 -3.24 23.14
C ALA A 558 0.99 -2.79 23.79
N ALA A 559 1.58 -3.65 24.63
CA ALA A 559 2.88 -3.38 25.26
C ALA A 559 4.01 -3.28 24.23
N ASP A 560 3.95 -4.02 23.13
CA ASP A 560 4.93 -3.91 22.05
C ASP A 560 4.78 -2.60 21.29
N ASP A 561 3.56 -2.13 21.09
CA ASP A 561 3.29 -0.82 20.45
C ASP A 561 3.86 0.31 21.33
N ALA A 562 3.61 0.33 22.64
CA ALA A 562 4.19 1.31 23.55
C ALA A 562 5.71 1.22 23.66
N ARG A 563 6.27 -0.01 23.72
CA ARG A 563 7.72 -0.27 23.78
C ARG A 563 8.43 0.24 22.54
N MET A 564 7.90 -0.09 21.36
CA MET A 564 8.51 0.31 20.10
C MET A 564 8.38 1.82 19.87
N THR A 565 7.31 2.43 20.31
CA THR A 565 7.17 3.89 20.33
C THR A 565 8.29 4.54 21.17
N LEU A 566 8.59 4.00 22.35
CA LEU A 566 9.66 4.51 23.20
C LEU A 566 11.06 4.30 22.56
N GLU A 567 11.30 3.14 21.95
CA GLU A 567 12.56 2.83 21.24
C GLU A 567 12.75 3.70 19.99
N LEU A 568 11.68 3.98 19.23
CA LEU A 568 11.73 4.90 18.10
C LEU A 568 12.06 6.33 18.56
N ALA A 569 11.46 6.80 19.65
CA ALA A 569 11.78 8.11 20.20
C ALA A 569 13.26 8.24 20.58
N ARG A 570 13.83 7.21 21.23
CA ARG A 570 15.28 7.14 21.54
C ARG A 570 16.16 7.15 20.29
N THR A 571 15.67 6.56 19.23
CA THR A 571 16.42 6.44 17.96
C THR A 571 16.32 7.70 17.11
N TYR A 572 15.14 8.30 17.03
CA TYR A 572 14.91 9.50 16.20
C TYR A 572 15.44 10.79 16.82
N LEU A 573 15.32 10.95 18.14
CA LEU A 573 15.70 12.18 18.82
C LEU A 573 17.14 12.65 18.51
N PRO A 574 18.18 11.77 18.55
CA PRO A 574 19.54 12.18 18.20
C PRO A 574 19.80 12.34 16.69
N LEU A 575 18.87 11.94 15.83
CA LEU A 575 18.98 12.08 14.37
C LEU A 575 18.41 13.41 13.88
N LEU A 576 17.55 14.04 14.67
CA LEU A 576 16.97 15.34 14.36
C LEU A 576 18.02 16.43 14.58
N ASP A 577 18.30 17.20 13.53
CA ASP A 577 19.17 18.38 13.63
C ASP A 577 18.46 19.54 14.37
N LYS A 578 19.17 20.65 14.53
CA LYS A 578 18.66 21.80 15.30
C LYS A 578 17.39 22.41 14.65
N GLU A 579 17.32 22.45 13.33
CA GLU A 579 16.19 23.02 12.60
C GLU A 579 14.99 22.05 12.66
N GLN A 580 15.25 20.77 12.50
CA GLN A 580 14.24 19.72 12.62
C GLN A 580 13.68 19.63 14.05
N LEU A 581 14.52 19.77 15.08
CA LEU A 581 14.08 19.87 16.48
C LEU A 581 13.26 21.14 16.74
N PHE A 582 13.59 22.27 16.10
CA PHE A 582 12.78 23.45 16.15
C PHE A 582 11.40 23.22 15.52
N ILE A 583 11.34 22.63 14.33
CA ILE A 583 10.08 22.27 13.65
C ILE A 583 9.25 21.35 14.55
N LEU A 584 9.85 20.30 15.10
CA LEU A 584 9.16 19.36 15.97
C LEU A 584 8.56 20.06 17.21
N ASN A 585 9.39 20.77 17.95
CA ASN A 585 9.03 21.28 19.28
C ASN A 585 8.24 22.58 19.25
N GLU A 586 8.52 23.49 18.29
CA GLU A 586 7.93 24.83 18.25
C GLU A 586 6.75 24.92 17.26
N ILE A 587 6.62 23.96 16.32
CA ILE A 587 5.57 23.99 15.29
C ILE A 587 4.68 22.77 15.42
N GLU A 588 5.19 21.56 15.16
CA GLU A 588 4.37 20.38 14.91
C GLU A 588 3.70 19.81 16.18
N LEU A 589 4.43 19.68 17.29
CA LEU A 589 3.83 19.23 18.55
C LEU A 589 2.80 20.21 19.11
N PRO A 590 3.05 21.53 19.16
CA PRO A 590 2.01 22.51 19.48
C PRO A 590 0.82 22.46 18.54
N LEU A 591 1.06 22.33 17.23
CA LEU A 591 0.01 22.19 16.22
C LEU A 591 -0.86 20.96 16.45
N SER A 592 -0.27 19.80 16.78
CA SER A 592 -1.03 18.58 17.12
C SER A 592 -2.04 18.83 18.24
N CYS A 593 -1.65 19.63 19.24
CA CYS A 593 -2.53 20.00 20.34
C CYS A 593 -3.70 20.90 19.89
N VAL A 594 -3.42 21.86 19.00
CA VAL A 594 -4.46 22.73 18.42
C VAL A 594 -5.41 21.92 17.54
N LEU A 595 -4.86 21.02 16.71
CA LEU A 595 -5.68 20.17 15.84
C LEU A 595 -6.55 19.20 16.66
N ALA A 596 -6.02 18.61 17.73
CA ALA A 596 -6.82 17.80 18.65
C ALA A 596 -8.00 18.59 19.22
N GLU A 597 -7.78 19.80 19.68
CA GLU A 597 -8.84 20.67 20.21
C GLU A 597 -9.86 21.06 19.12
N MET A 598 -9.41 21.34 17.90
CA MET A 598 -10.30 21.60 16.76
C MET A 598 -11.17 20.38 16.44
N GLU A 599 -10.58 19.18 16.40
CA GLU A 599 -11.29 17.92 16.15
C GLU A 599 -12.30 17.62 17.26
N GLN A 600 -11.92 17.83 18.55
CA GLN A 600 -12.81 17.65 19.71
C GLN A 600 -13.99 18.62 19.69
N ASN A 601 -13.74 19.88 19.32
CA ASN A 601 -14.79 20.88 19.21
C ASN A 601 -15.75 20.60 18.05
N GLY A 602 -15.25 20.12 16.91
CA GLY A 602 -16.07 19.87 15.71
C GLY A 602 -16.81 21.14 15.25
N ILE A 603 -17.80 20.96 14.36
CA ILE A 603 -18.63 22.04 13.83
C ILE A 603 -20.10 21.62 13.72
N ALA A 604 -21.03 22.54 14.01
CA ALA A 604 -22.45 22.26 13.88
C ALA A 604 -22.93 22.33 12.44
N LEU A 605 -23.90 21.47 12.10
CA LEU A 605 -24.57 21.42 10.78
C LEU A 605 -26.08 21.60 10.91
N ASP A 606 -26.66 22.38 9.99
CA ASP A 606 -28.13 22.42 9.78
C ASP A 606 -28.59 21.17 9.04
N ILE A 607 -28.87 20.10 9.80
CA ILE A 607 -29.31 18.80 9.24
C ILE A 607 -30.66 18.90 8.52
N PRO A 608 -31.69 19.62 9.04
CA PRO A 608 -32.94 19.87 8.32
C PRO A 608 -32.71 20.51 6.95
N TYR A 609 -31.84 21.51 6.87
CA TYR A 609 -31.48 22.18 5.63
C TYR A 609 -30.79 21.22 4.64
N LEU A 610 -29.81 20.42 5.08
CA LEU A 610 -29.13 19.45 4.23
C LEU A 610 -30.11 18.37 3.71
N LYS A 611 -31.03 17.87 4.53
CA LYS A 611 -32.08 16.93 4.11
C LYS A 611 -32.97 17.53 3.02
N LYS A 612 -33.39 18.79 3.17
CA LYS A 612 -34.17 19.52 2.16
C LYS A 612 -33.37 19.65 0.86
N LEU A 613 -32.11 20.07 0.95
CA LEU A 613 -31.21 20.17 -0.19
C LEU A 613 -31.00 18.82 -0.91
N SER A 614 -30.91 17.72 -0.17
CA SER A 614 -30.82 16.36 -0.74
C SER A 614 -32.05 16.01 -1.58
N VAL A 615 -33.26 16.36 -1.13
CA VAL A 615 -34.51 16.12 -1.86
C VAL A 615 -34.53 16.96 -3.15
N GLU A 616 -34.19 18.24 -3.07
CA GLU A 616 -34.12 19.14 -4.24
C GLU A 616 -33.14 18.61 -5.30
N LEU A 617 -31.91 18.27 -4.87
CA LEU A 617 -30.92 17.69 -5.77
C LEU A 617 -31.36 16.34 -6.36
N SER A 618 -32.10 15.52 -5.61
CA SER A 618 -32.64 14.25 -6.11
C SER A 618 -33.62 14.50 -7.26
N SER A 619 -34.47 15.52 -7.13
CA SER A 619 -35.44 15.90 -8.18
C SER A 619 -34.72 16.38 -9.43
N ASP A 620 -33.71 17.24 -9.31
CA ASP A 620 -32.90 17.70 -10.42
C ASP A 620 -32.15 16.59 -11.14
N ILE A 621 -31.53 15.68 -10.35
CA ILE A 621 -30.82 14.50 -10.88
C ILE A 621 -31.79 13.60 -11.66
N ALA A 622 -33.01 13.35 -11.14
CA ALA A 622 -34.01 12.51 -11.80
C ALA A 622 -34.51 13.17 -13.10
N ARG A 623 -34.68 14.51 -13.11
CA ARG A 623 -35.03 15.26 -14.33
C ARG A 623 -33.92 15.10 -15.38
N LEU A 624 -32.65 15.32 -15.01
CA LEU A 624 -31.50 15.16 -15.91
C LEU A 624 -31.38 13.75 -16.44
N GLU A 625 -31.63 12.74 -15.60
CA GLU A 625 -31.62 11.33 -16.00
C GLU A 625 -32.66 11.05 -17.09
N SER A 626 -33.87 11.56 -16.91
CA SER A 626 -34.95 11.45 -17.93
C SER A 626 -34.57 12.15 -19.25
N GLU A 627 -34.02 13.39 -19.19
CA GLU A 627 -33.54 14.12 -20.34
C GLU A 627 -32.39 13.38 -21.08
N ILE A 628 -31.47 12.77 -20.33
CA ILE A 628 -30.38 11.96 -20.90
C ILE A 628 -30.93 10.71 -21.59
N PHE A 629 -31.93 10.04 -21.02
CA PHE A 629 -32.53 8.85 -21.63
C PHE A 629 -33.33 9.19 -22.88
N GLU A 630 -34.01 10.33 -22.92
CA GLU A 630 -34.66 10.83 -24.15
C GLU A 630 -33.63 11.09 -25.26
N LEU A 631 -32.48 11.71 -24.91
CA LEU A 631 -31.42 12.03 -25.87
C LEU A 631 -30.66 10.80 -26.36
N SER A 632 -30.58 9.75 -25.55
CA SER A 632 -29.92 8.49 -25.92
C SER A 632 -30.88 7.49 -26.60
N GLY A 633 -32.20 7.74 -26.55
CA GLY A 633 -33.22 6.85 -27.09
C GLY A 633 -33.53 5.60 -26.26
N HIS A 634 -32.85 5.36 -25.15
CA HIS A 634 -33.07 4.25 -24.24
C HIS A 634 -32.50 4.50 -22.83
N SER A 635 -32.97 3.76 -21.84
CA SER A 635 -32.45 3.80 -20.48
C SER A 635 -31.17 2.99 -20.33
N PHE A 636 -30.21 3.51 -19.56
CA PHE A 636 -28.96 2.84 -19.22
C PHE A 636 -28.43 3.33 -17.87
N ASN A 637 -27.45 2.64 -17.28
CA ASN A 637 -26.83 3.13 -16.05
C ASN A 637 -25.79 4.22 -16.38
N ILE A 638 -26.13 5.50 -16.16
CA ILE A 638 -25.28 6.66 -16.43
C ILE A 638 -23.95 6.61 -15.64
N ASN A 639 -23.97 5.95 -14.46
CA ASN A 639 -22.77 5.78 -13.62
C ASN A 639 -21.89 4.61 -14.07
N SER A 640 -22.35 3.77 -14.99
CA SER A 640 -21.56 2.72 -15.62
C SER A 640 -20.72 3.30 -16.76
N THR A 641 -19.41 3.39 -16.57
CA THR A 641 -18.47 3.86 -17.61
C THR A 641 -18.61 3.08 -18.92
N GLN A 642 -18.84 1.79 -18.85
CA GLN A 642 -18.99 0.93 -20.04
C GLN A 642 -20.27 1.23 -20.82
N GLN A 643 -21.41 1.37 -20.12
CA GLN A 643 -22.68 1.68 -20.77
C GLN A 643 -22.67 3.10 -21.34
N LEU A 644 -22.08 4.05 -20.60
CA LEU A 644 -21.95 5.42 -21.09
C LEU A 644 -21.02 5.51 -22.32
N GLN A 645 -19.92 4.76 -22.37
CA GLN A 645 -19.06 4.67 -23.55
C GLN A 645 -19.82 4.19 -24.76
N LYS A 646 -20.62 3.12 -24.58
CA LYS A 646 -21.45 2.58 -25.67
C LYS A 646 -22.42 3.64 -26.20
N VAL A 647 -23.15 4.30 -25.32
CA VAL A 647 -24.09 5.35 -25.71
C VAL A 647 -23.40 6.49 -26.47
N LEU A 648 -22.27 6.99 -25.95
CA LEU A 648 -21.61 8.16 -26.56
C LEU A 648 -20.90 7.81 -27.87
N PHE A 649 -20.21 6.71 -27.97
CA PHE A 649 -19.30 6.44 -29.08
C PHE A 649 -19.85 5.45 -30.10
N GLU A 650 -20.77 4.54 -29.68
CA GLU A 650 -21.41 3.59 -30.60
C GLU A 650 -22.81 4.08 -31.05
N ASP A 651 -23.69 4.41 -30.08
CA ASP A 651 -25.08 4.72 -30.40
C ASP A 651 -25.19 6.15 -30.97
N LEU A 652 -24.49 7.14 -30.41
CA LEU A 652 -24.49 8.53 -30.86
C LEU A 652 -23.34 8.89 -31.82
N GLY A 653 -22.37 7.99 -32.03
CA GLY A 653 -21.28 8.14 -33.00
C GLY A 653 -20.30 9.27 -32.72
N LEU A 654 -20.19 9.73 -31.47
CA LEU A 654 -19.26 10.79 -31.09
C LEU A 654 -17.81 10.33 -31.20
N LYS A 655 -16.90 11.22 -31.57
CA LYS A 655 -15.47 10.90 -31.68
C LYS A 655 -14.79 10.96 -30.29
N PRO A 656 -14.21 9.86 -29.82
CA PRO A 656 -13.56 9.86 -28.51
C PRO A 656 -12.34 10.79 -28.46
N GLN A 657 -12.21 11.58 -27.40
CA GLN A 657 -11.13 12.56 -27.19
C GLN A 657 -9.96 12.04 -26.32
N GLY A 658 -9.91 10.73 -26.02
CA GLY A 658 -8.86 10.14 -25.24
C GLY A 658 -9.11 8.67 -24.86
N LYS A 659 -8.04 7.99 -24.43
CA LYS A 659 -8.11 6.63 -23.85
C LYS A 659 -7.95 6.72 -22.34
N THR A 660 -8.66 5.85 -21.59
CA THR A 660 -8.46 5.77 -20.13
C THR A 660 -7.03 5.35 -19.79
N THR A 661 -6.47 5.93 -18.75
CA THR A 661 -5.15 5.51 -18.20
C THR A 661 -5.14 4.04 -17.74
N LYS A 662 -6.31 3.45 -17.48
CA LYS A 662 -6.47 2.04 -17.05
C LYS A 662 -6.91 1.07 -18.15
N LYS A 663 -6.77 1.40 -19.43
CA LYS A 663 -7.08 0.52 -20.59
C LYS A 663 -8.49 -0.13 -20.63
N THR A 664 -9.46 0.33 -19.86
CA THR A 664 -10.82 -0.23 -19.84
C THR A 664 -11.74 0.42 -20.88
N GLY A 665 -11.19 0.99 -21.95
CA GLY A 665 -11.94 1.59 -23.04
C GLY A 665 -11.64 3.08 -23.24
N LEU A 666 -12.53 3.76 -23.96
CA LEU A 666 -12.46 5.18 -24.25
C LEU A 666 -12.75 6.02 -22.99
N SER A 667 -12.06 7.14 -22.79
CA SER A 667 -12.30 7.94 -21.59
C SER A 667 -13.68 8.64 -21.65
N THR A 668 -14.38 8.59 -20.52
CA THR A 668 -15.59 9.37 -20.24
C THR A 668 -15.39 10.23 -18.99
N ASP A 669 -14.16 10.53 -18.61
CA ASP A 669 -13.88 11.42 -17.47
C ASP A 669 -14.34 12.86 -17.76
N ALA A 670 -14.22 13.72 -16.74
CA ALA A 670 -14.71 15.10 -16.86
C ALA A 670 -13.98 15.87 -17.98
N ALA A 671 -12.68 15.63 -18.17
CA ALA A 671 -11.90 16.31 -19.22
C ALA A 671 -12.32 15.84 -20.62
N ALA A 672 -12.50 14.52 -20.81
CA ALA A 672 -12.98 13.96 -22.07
C ALA A 672 -14.39 14.44 -22.42
N LEU A 673 -15.30 14.52 -21.44
CA LEU A 673 -16.65 15.05 -21.65
C LEU A 673 -16.62 16.56 -21.91
N GLU A 674 -15.81 17.35 -21.21
CA GLU A 674 -15.69 18.78 -21.43
C GLU A 674 -15.19 19.09 -22.86
N ALA A 675 -14.24 18.28 -23.38
CA ALA A 675 -13.78 18.38 -24.76
C ALA A 675 -14.88 18.09 -25.81
N LEU A 676 -15.91 17.30 -25.43
CA LEU A 676 -17.06 16.96 -26.29
C LEU A 676 -18.26 17.88 -26.07
N LYS A 677 -18.16 18.91 -25.23
CA LYS A 677 -19.29 19.74 -24.76
C LYS A 677 -20.13 20.35 -25.86
N ASN A 678 -19.53 20.70 -26.99
CA ASN A 678 -20.20 21.32 -28.13
C ASN A 678 -20.59 20.33 -29.24
N GLU A 679 -20.24 19.04 -29.09
CA GLU A 679 -20.49 18.04 -30.13
C GLU A 679 -21.91 17.48 -30.07
N HIS A 680 -22.52 17.39 -28.87
CA HIS A 680 -23.86 16.88 -28.69
C HIS A 680 -24.52 17.41 -27.41
N VAL A 681 -25.83 17.68 -27.49
CA VAL A 681 -26.62 18.24 -26.37
C VAL A 681 -26.69 17.34 -25.13
N ILE A 682 -26.42 16.06 -25.24
CA ILE A 682 -26.35 15.10 -24.11
C ILE A 682 -25.16 15.40 -23.17
N ILE A 683 -24.06 15.94 -23.72
CA ILE A 683 -22.81 16.11 -22.98
C ILE A 683 -22.93 17.12 -21.83
N PRO A 684 -23.45 18.34 -22.04
CA PRO A 684 -23.73 19.28 -20.94
C PRO A 684 -24.61 18.65 -19.85
N LYS A 685 -25.62 17.86 -20.22
CA LYS A 685 -26.53 17.19 -19.28
C LYS A 685 -25.80 16.12 -18.46
N LEU A 686 -24.90 15.35 -19.07
CA LEU A 686 -24.08 14.36 -18.39
C LEU A 686 -23.09 15.02 -17.42
N LEU A 687 -22.49 16.14 -17.79
CA LEU A 687 -21.60 16.90 -16.91
C LEU A 687 -22.36 17.44 -15.70
N GLU A 688 -23.54 18.01 -15.92
CA GLU A 688 -24.43 18.52 -14.87
C GLU A 688 -24.90 17.37 -13.94
N TYR A 689 -25.39 16.27 -14.51
CA TYR A 689 -25.80 15.07 -13.76
C TYR A 689 -24.68 14.56 -12.84
N ARG A 690 -23.47 14.41 -13.38
CA ARG A 690 -22.30 13.94 -12.58
C ARG A 690 -21.92 14.94 -11.50
N HIS A 691 -21.99 16.23 -11.81
CA HIS A 691 -21.69 17.28 -10.84
C HIS A 691 -22.67 17.24 -9.67
N LEU A 692 -23.98 17.24 -9.94
CA LEU A 692 -25.01 17.17 -8.92
C LEU A 692 -24.96 15.86 -8.12
N SER A 693 -24.79 14.72 -8.79
CA SER A 693 -24.70 13.41 -8.15
C SER A 693 -23.48 13.33 -7.21
N LYS A 694 -22.33 13.87 -7.64
CA LYS A 694 -21.13 13.93 -6.78
C LYS A 694 -21.35 14.84 -5.58
N LEU A 695 -21.90 16.04 -5.78
CA LEU A 695 -22.16 16.97 -4.68
C LEU A 695 -23.13 16.39 -3.66
N ARG A 696 -24.20 15.76 -4.12
CA ARG A 696 -25.17 15.12 -3.25
C ARG A 696 -24.55 13.98 -2.47
N SER A 697 -23.94 13.02 -3.15
CA SER A 697 -23.41 11.80 -2.51
C SER A 697 -22.21 12.09 -1.60
N THR A 698 -21.29 12.97 -2.04
CA THR A 698 -20.02 13.21 -1.32
C THR A 698 -20.20 14.19 -0.16
N TYR A 699 -21.07 15.18 -0.30
CA TYR A 699 -21.23 16.22 0.72
C TYR A 699 -22.60 16.16 1.40
N VAL A 700 -23.71 16.30 0.68
CA VAL A 700 -25.01 16.47 1.31
C VAL A 700 -25.45 15.23 2.11
N ASP A 701 -25.42 14.05 1.46
CA ASP A 701 -25.85 12.80 2.10
C ASP A 701 -24.78 12.23 3.05
N SER A 702 -23.50 12.45 2.75
CA SER A 702 -22.39 11.94 3.56
C SER A 702 -22.22 12.73 4.86
N LEU A 703 -22.23 14.08 4.80
CA LEU A 703 -22.07 14.93 5.99
C LEU A 703 -23.12 14.63 7.04
N THR A 704 -24.37 14.39 6.62
CA THR A 704 -25.47 14.08 7.55
C THR A 704 -25.28 12.76 8.30
N LYS A 705 -24.51 11.83 7.75
CA LYS A 705 -24.20 10.51 8.36
C LYS A 705 -23.00 10.56 9.30
N LEU A 706 -22.13 11.55 9.12
CA LEU A 706 -20.90 11.71 9.89
C LEU A 706 -21.08 12.57 11.13
N VAL A 707 -22.26 13.15 11.32
CA VAL A 707 -22.56 13.91 12.54
C VAL A 707 -22.60 12.95 13.73
N SER A 708 -21.80 13.26 14.75
CA SER A 708 -21.73 12.49 15.98
C SER A 708 -23.06 12.53 16.74
N PRO A 709 -23.63 11.37 17.13
CA PRO A 709 -24.83 11.33 17.97
C PRO A 709 -24.59 11.86 19.40
N ARG A 710 -23.33 11.97 19.82
CA ARG A 710 -22.93 12.40 21.16
C ARG A 710 -23.26 13.87 21.41
N ASP A 711 -22.94 14.73 20.45
CA ASP A 711 -23.03 16.19 20.59
C ASP A 711 -23.68 16.87 19.38
N ASN A 712 -24.15 16.10 18.38
CA ASN A 712 -24.73 16.61 17.13
C ASN A 712 -23.76 17.50 16.30
N ARG A 713 -22.46 17.30 16.44
CA ARG A 713 -21.44 18.03 15.70
C ARG A 713 -20.71 17.12 14.73
N LEU A 714 -20.11 17.71 13.71
CA LEU A 714 -19.26 17.04 12.74
C LEU A 714 -17.82 17.15 13.20
N HIS A 715 -17.16 16.02 13.38
CA HIS A 715 -15.75 15.94 13.75
C HIS A 715 -14.96 15.41 12.55
N GLY A 716 -14.11 16.25 11.96
CA GLY A 716 -13.19 15.85 10.91
C GLY A 716 -11.81 15.54 11.49
N THR A 717 -10.97 14.88 10.71
CA THR A 717 -9.59 14.60 11.09
C THR A 717 -8.64 15.45 10.25
N PHE A 718 -7.68 16.11 10.88
CA PHE A 718 -6.61 16.87 10.21
C PHE A 718 -5.28 16.12 10.34
N ASN A 719 -4.65 15.79 9.22
CA ASN A 719 -3.42 15.00 9.19
C ASN A 719 -2.21 15.89 8.84
N GLN A 720 -1.14 15.79 9.65
CA GLN A 720 0.10 16.55 9.50
C GLN A 720 1.12 15.85 8.59
N THR A 721 1.03 14.53 8.41
CA THR A 721 2.08 13.67 7.83
C THR A 721 1.72 13.08 6.45
N VAL A 722 0.77 13.68 5.72
CA VAL A 722 0.31 13.16 4.42
C VAL A 722 0.95 13.90 3.25
N ALA A 723 1.02 15.23 3.33
CA ALA A 723 1.56 16.04 2.25
C ALA A 723 3.05 16.32 2.49
N ALA A 724 3.92 15.95 1.57
CA ALA A 724 5.37 16.19 1.68
C ALA A 724 5.77 17.68 1.80
N THR A 725 4.83 18.59 1.53
CA THR A 725 5.03 20.05 1.58
C THR A 725 4.76 20.69 2.93
N GLY A 726 4.43 19.93 3.98
CA GLY A 726 4.01 20.47 5.29
C GLY A 726 2.57 20.97 5.34
N ARG A 727 1.78 20.85 4.25
CA ARG A 727 0.35 21.20 4.27
C ARG A 727 -0.44 20.16 5.04
N LEU A 728 -1.46 20.62 5.79
CA LEU A 728 -2.44 19.71 6.39
C LEU A 728 -3.32 19.07 5.32
N SER A 729 -3.72 17.84 5.55
CA SER A 729 -4.83 17.21 4.80
C SER A 729 -6.00 16.96 5.74
N SER A 730 -7.21 16.89 5.19
CA SER A 730 -8.44 16.67 5.96
C SER A 730 -9.14 15.41 5.46
N THR A 731 -9.62 14.58 6.42
CA THR A 731 -10.35 13.34 6.14
C THR A 731 -11.54 13.18 7.10
N ASN A 732 -12.50 12.37 6.75
CA ASN A 732 -13.66 11.97 7.55
C ASN A 732 -14.49 13.13 8.17
N PRO A 733 -14.95 14.12 7.38
CA PRO A 733 -14.85 14.31 5.94
C PRO A 733 -13.67 15.18 5.51
N ASN A 734 -13.37 15.22 4.19
CA ASN A 734 -12.43 16.20 3.68
C ASN A 734 -13.10 17.59 3.59
N LEU A 735 -12.91 18.40 4.63
CA LEU A 735 -13.48 19.75 4.75
C LEU A 735 -12.82 20.76 3.79
N GLN A 736 -11.58 20.49 3.33
CA GLN A 736 -10.84 21.39 2.45
C GLN A 736 -11.37 21.39 1.00
N ASN A 737 -12.11 20.34 0.63
CA ASN A 737 -12.64 20.16 -0.73
C ASN A 737 -14.12 20.57 -0.89
N ILE A 738 -14.71 21.24 0.11
CA ILE A 738 -16.09 21.73 0.01
C ILE A 738 -16.13 22.81 -1.08
N PRO A 739 -16.98 22.67 -2.15
CA PRO A 739 -16.97 23.60 -3.27
C PRO A 739 -17.37 25.02 -2.81
N ILE A 740 -16.74 26.04 -3.40
CA ILE A 740 -17.03 27.44 -3.10
C ILE A 740 -17.53 28.21 -4.33
N ARG A 741 -17.06 27.83 -5.53
CA ARG A 741 -17.29 28.65 -6.75
C ARG A 741 -18.64 28.40 -7.42
N THR A 742 -19.33 27.31 -7.09
CA THR A 742 -20.64 26.99 -7.69
C THR A 742 -21.77 27.41 -6.74
N GLU A 743 -22.95 27.73 -7.31
CA GLU A 743 -24.14 28.10 -6.51
C GLU A 743 -24.50 26.99 -5.51
N ILE A 744 -24.48 25.72 -5.95
CA ILE A 744 -24.78 24.58 -5.09
C ILE A 744 -23.70 24.41 -4.01
N GLY A 745 -22.42 24.64 -4.33
CA GLY A 745 -21.35 24.64 -3.37
C GLY A 745 -21.57 25.69 -2.28
N SER A 746 -21.96 26.90 -2.65
CA SER A 746 -22.35 27.96 -1.70
C SER A 746 -23.54 27.53 -0.82
N ARG A 747 -24.54 26.82 -1.38
CA ARG A 747 -25.67 26.28 -0.61
C ARG A 747 -25.21 25.20 0.38
N ILE A 748 -24.27 24.30 0.01
CA ILE A 748 -23.71 23.31 0.93
C ILE A 748 -23.00 24.02 2.11
N ARG A 749 -22.23 25.07 1.84
CA ARG A 749 -21.52 25.83 2.88
C ARG A 749 -22.46 26.50 3.88
N ARG A 750 -23.67 26.90 3.46
CA ARG A 750 -24.68 27.48 4.37
C ARG A 750 -25.15 26.48 5.43
N ALA A 751 -24.95 25.18 5.24
CA ALA A 751 -25.26 24.19 6.26
C ALA A 751 -24.32 24.21 7.45
N PHE A 752 -23.13 24.81 7.34
CA PHE A 752 -22.19 24.99 8.45
C PHE A 752 -22.62 26.23 9.24
N ILE A 753 -23.09 26.03 10.46
CA ILE A 753 -23.74 27.07 11.25
C ILE A 753 -23.04 27.25 12.61
N PRO A 754 -23.11 28.47 13.20
CA PRO A 754 -22.86 28.59 14.62
C PRO A 754 -23.96 27.89 15.40
N GLU A 755 -23.61 27.12 16.43
CA GLU A 755 -24.57 26.27 17.15
C GLU A 755 -25.59 27.07 18.00
N LYS A 756 -25.12 28.19 18.57
CA LYS A 756 -25.88 28.92 19.58
C LYS A 756 -26.37 30.28 19.06
N GLU A 757 -27.51 30.70 19.54
CA GLU A 757 -28.04 32.03 19.24
C GLU A 757 -27.05 33.14 19.66
N GLY A 758 -26.84 34.12 18.81
CA GLY A 758 -25.87 35.17 18.99
C GLY A 758 -24.43 34.86 18.63
N TRP A 759 -24.14 33.57 18.28
CA TRP A 759 -22.84 33.22 17.73
C TRP A 759 -22.77 33.51 16.24
N VAL A 760 -21.58 33.80 15.75
CA VAL A 760 -21.31 34.09 14.33
C VAL A 760 -20.19 33.21 13.80
N MET A 761 -20.24 32.92 12.50
CA MET A 761 -19.11 32.31 11.78
C MET A 761 -18.09 33.40 11.47
N VAL A 762 -16.85 33.22 11.87
CA VAL A 762 -15.72 34.07 11.50
C VAL A 762 -14.88 33.33 10.48
N SER A 763 -14.64 33.95 9.33
CA SER A 763 -13.73 33.49 8.32
C SER A 763 -12.55 34.44 8.20
N ALA A 764 -11.35 33.96 8.43
CA ALA A 764 -10.12 34.72 8.33
C ALA A 764 -9.10 33.95 7.48
N ASP A 765 -8.47 34.65 6.54
CA ASP A 765 -7.46 34.07 5.64
C ASP A 765 -6.35 35.09 5.37
N TYR A 766 -5.13 34.60 5.20
CA TYR A 766 -4.01 35.45 4.81
C TYR A 766 -4.12 35.86 3.33
N SER A 767 -4.09 37.17 3.04
CA SER A 767 -4.13 37.66 1.69
C SER A 767 -2.84 37.41 0.95
N GLN A 768 -2.89 36.58 -0.12
CA GLN A 768 -1.78 36.30 -1.04
C GLN A 768 -0.50 35.86 -0.33
N ILE A 769 -0.59 35.03 0.73
CA ILE A 769 0.54 34.68 1.59
C ILE A 769 1.71 34.06 0.83
N GLU A 770 1.43 33.17 -0.12
CA GLU A 770 2.46 32.50 -0.92
C GLU A 770 3.27 33.52 -1.76
N LEU A 771 2.61 34.48 -2.36
CA LEU A 771 3.28 35.53 -3.14
C LEU A 771 4.05 36.52 -2.24
N ARG A 772 3.57 36.77 -1.01
CA ARG A 772 4.30 37.58 -0.03
C ARG A 772 5.58 36.87 0.42
N MET A 773 5.50 35.55 0.67
CA MET A 773 6.66 34.74 0.97
C MET A 773 7.65 34.70 -0.20
N LEU A 774 7.15 34.54 -1.43
CA LEU A 774 7.98 34.57 -2.63
C LEU A 774 8.69 35.92 -2.77
N ALA A 775 7.99 37.05 -2.59
CA ALA A 775 8.56 38.39 -2.65
C ALA A 775 9.70 38.56 -1.62
N HIS A 776 9.50 38.06 -0.40
CA HIS A 776 10.50 38.10 0.67
C HIS A 776 11.71 37.24 0.36
N MET A 777 11.51 35.97 -0.07
CA MET A 777 12.61 35.03 -0.33
C MET A 777 13.40 35.39 -1.58
N ALA A 778 12.73 35.92 -2.62
CA ALA A 778 13.37 36.33 -3.87
C ALA A 778 13.96 37.76 -3.78
N GLU A 779 13.65 38.51 -2.71
CA GLU A 779 13.98 39.93 -2.55
C GLU A 779 13.60 40.78 -3.77
N ASP A 780 12.50 40.39 -4.46
CA ASP A 780 12.06 41.07 -5.71
C ASP A 780 11.49 42.44 -5.38
N PRO A 781 12.15 43.52 -5.85
CA PRO A 781 11.76 44.88 -5.48
C PRO A 781 10.37 45.25 -6.00
N THR A 782 9.93 44.69 -7.13
CA THR A 782 8.64 44.99 -7.74
C THR A 782 7.50 44.36 -6.92
N LEU A 783 7.66 43.08 -6.51
CA LEU A 783 6.70 42.43 -5.66
C LEU A 783 6.62 43.06 -4.27
N ILE A 784 7.78 43.42 -3.69
CA ILE A 784 7.86 44.09 -2.38
C ILE A 784 7.16 45.45 -2.41
N ASP A 785 7.44 46.28 -3.43
CA ASP A 785 6.81 47.58 -3.63
C ASP A 785 5.28 47.48 -3.80
N ALA A 786 4.82 46.52 -4.61
CA ALA A 786 3.41 46.24 -4.82
C ALA A 786 2.69 45.89 -3.51
N PHE A 787 3.29 45.01 -2.68
CA PHE A 787 2.71 44.63 -1.40
C PHE A 787 2.75 45.78 -0.37
N GLN A 788 3.81 46.58 -0.35
CA GLN A 788 3.87 47.77 0.52
C GLN A 788 2.80 48.80 0.15
N LYS A 789 2.44 48.91 -1.10
CA LYS A 789 1.37 49.77 -1.61
C LYS A 789 -0.02 49.13 -1.60
N ASN A 790 -0.18 47.93 -1.00
CA ASN A 790 -1.42 47.13 -1.00
C ASN A 790 -2.04 46.93 -2.39
N GLN A 791 -1.23 46.76 -3.40
CA GLN A 791 -1.67 46.48 -4.76
C GLN A 791 -1.95 44.96 -4.91
N ASP A 792 -2.97 44.64 -5.73
CA ASP A 792 -3.22 43.26 -6.08
C ASP A 792 -2.31 42.84 -7.25
N ILE A 793 -1.43 41.86 -7.01
CA ILE A 793 -0.43 41.39 -7.99
C ILE A 793 -1.09 40.69 -9.20
N HIS A 794 -2.35 40.28 -9.07
CA HIS A 794 -3.11 39.63 -10.15
C HIS A 794 -3.80 40.62 -11.09
N GLN A 795 -3.76 41.93 -10.81
CA GLN A 795 -4.23 43.00 -11.65
C GLN A 795 -3.11 43.55 -12.52
#